data_c9b98b47cdc936f8021aa51f89da5ec2
#
_entry.id   c9b98b47cdc936f8021aa51f89da5ec2
#
_cell.length_a   1.000
_cell.length_b   1.000
_cell.length_c   1.000
_cell.angle_alpha   90.00
_cell.angle_beta   90.00
_cell.angle_gamma   90.00
#
_symmetry.space_group_name_H-M   'P 1'
#
loop_
_entity.id
_entity.type
_entity.pdbx_description
1 polymer ?
#
loop_
_entity_poly.entity_id
_entity_poly.type
_entity_poly.pdbx_seq_one_letter_code
_entity_poly.pdbx_strand_id
1 'polypeptide(L)'
;MNNVIRKSRLFLVSINIILALFIFQTGFLLKRQIIVMLIDALRYDFLIPPSHSSHHNYYTGQMKNVYEQLKAGKNCGIGTLIADPPTTTLQRIKALTTGTLPTFIDAGENFSPDAIVNEDNFLYQANSLGMNVSIMGDDTWLSLYPEQFSKAFVHYSFDINDLNTVDDKIKPVFEQEVRESNSSIIIAHFLGVDHCGHKYGPKHPVMADTLRKMDRIIGETLNGMRDDDLLMVIGDHGMTITGDHGGDSDDEVKAGIFVYAKNREIRLPTQPISQIDIVPTISLLLGLPIPFSNLGTAILELFPIEMRESVVAMNYEQIKRFAETYTLQKRFGALYEVTAREVNSMQDQIWAMSRIQRTLRDAWTQFDDSYIIIGNICLIEAILFLLSAQKVSIEWFIVRSGCILLQCALLVDHSESKAANTLLTMALSVSCLSSAISLVSRKLQEGFKIGVADIAFVAVVLHSVSQFSNSFVIYEAMVTRYLIQGVLLASTIANIGNLAKKKSSIWSNRSLQLLVICLAILRSEPYFHRCREEEVDCVQHYPAQIFSSLSVDAQFWRVLFAAISLLGFNYGFHKYFCSPSTCSGSLRILRALSFPIIALISFHSILQVLPNSSFRAVITVQIIYIGSLISVIVAISNGRSGYPFAIQSALWPCFLIVGDGQQPALILYITLIYLATRIVEKDELPALITLLITYGFYFTGHSPAISSIPWHAAFIGISGNSNFRLLSGLLVMINLNISALICATFTVLLGTISIRRVLALMAIRSLFSCFAASVHRRHLMVWKIFAPKFIFENVLFISFITVILLTTIVLRRKNFKLVKPEKYNAFDDEDINKKKKNPA
;
A
#
# COMPACT_ATOMS: atom_id res chain seq x y z
N MET A 1 64.16 -6.69 -45.82
CA MET A 1 64.37 -5.72 -44.72
C MET A 1 63.48 -4.50 -44.83
N ASN A 2 63.37 -3.79 -45.97
CA ASN A 2 62.55 -2.60 -46.11
C ASN A 2 61.03 -2.80 -45.89
N ASN A 3 60.42 -3.95 -46.22
CA ASN A 3 58.99 -4.24 -45.98
C ASN A 3 58.65 -4.53 -44.52
N VAL A 4 59.54 -5.08 -43.73
CA VAL A 4 59.32 -5.35 -42.29
C VAL A 4 59.44 -4.02 -41.54
N ILE A 5 60.37 -3.16 -41.86
CA ILE A 5 60.59 -1.83 -41.28
C ILE A 5 59.35 -0.93 -41.58
N ARG A 6 58.76 -1.03 -42.76
CA ARG A 6 57.61 -0.27 -43.18
C ARG A 6 56.35 -0.73 -42.45
N LYS A 7 56.14 -2.06 -42.23
CA LYS A 7 55.07 -2.60 -41.46
C LYS A 7 55.17 -2.27 -39.96
N SER A 8 56.38 -2.31 -39.39
CA SER A 8 56.68 -1.92 -38.02
C SER A 8 56.41 -0.42 -37.77
N ARG A 9 56.81 0.46 -38.77
CA ARG A 9 56.45 1.88 -38.66
C ARG A 9 54.93 2.14 -38.71
N LEU A 10 54.20 1.45 -39.63
CA LEU A 10 52.75 1.57 -39.70
C LEU A 10 52.06 1.10 -38.38
N PHE A 11 52.54 0.01 -37.81
CA PHE A 11 52.04 -0.52 -36.54
C PHE A 11 52.33 0.45 -35.38
N LEU A 12 53.53 1.01 -35.27
CA LEU A 12 53.84 2.00 -34.24
C LEU A 12 53.05 3.31 -34.40
N VAL A 13 52.82 3.78 -35.63
CA VAL A 13 51.99 4.96 -35.90
C VAL A 13 50.55 4.69 -35.58
N SER A 14 50.03 3.50 -35.87
CA SER A 14 48.66 3.12 -35.49
C SER A 14 48.46 3.03 -33.96
N ILE A 15 49.44 2.48 -33.23
CA ILE A 15 49.43 2.46 -31.76
C ILE A 15 49.49 3.89 -31.20
N ASN A 16 50.35 4.75 -31.76
CA ASN A 16 50.45 6.16 -31.34
C ASN A 16 49.13 6.92 -31.60
N ILE A 17 48.47 6.68 -32.73
CA ILE A 17 47.17 7.28 -33.01
C ILE A 17 46.12 6.78 -32.04
N ILE A 18 46.07 5.48 -31.76
CA ILE A 18 45.15 4.90 -30.79
C ILE A 18 45.42 5.45 -29.38
N LEU A 19 46.72 5.50 -28.96
CA LEU A 19 47.10 6.10 -27.67
C LEU A 19 46.80 7.61 -27.62
N ALA A 20 47.06 8.35 -28.71
CA ALA A 20 46.71 9.76 -28.78
C ALA A 20 45.21 10.02 -28.73
N LEU A 21 44.42 9.18 -29.39
CA LEU A 21 42.95 9.21 -29.30
C LEU A 21 42.46 8.84 -27.90
N PHE A 22 43.12 7.86 -27.26
CA PHE A 22 42.81 7.45 -25.89
C PHE A 22 43.22 8.53 -24.88
N ILE A 23 44.39 9.17 -25.04
CA ILE A 23 44.82 10.32 -24.21
C ILE A 23 43.96 11.53 -24.46
N PHE A 24 43.56 11.78 -25.71
CA PHE A 24 42.62 12.86 -26.07
C PHE A 24 41.25 12.60 -25.48
N GLN A 25 40.76 11.35 -25.55
CA GLN A 25 39.49 10.92 -24.96
C GLN A 25 39.53 10.96 -23.43
N THR A 26 40.67 10.59 -22.77
CA THR A 26 40.87 10.76 -21.32
C THR A 26 41.04 12.24 -20.93
N GLY A 27 41.59 13.10 -21.79
CA GLY A 27 41.65 14.55 -21.60
C GLY A 27 40.29 15.24 -21.84
N PHE A 28 39.46 14.67 -22.69
CA PHE A 28 38.06 15.10 -22.93
C PHE A 28 37.08 14.60 -21.87
N LEU A 29 37.40 13.47 -21.26
CA LEU A 29 36.81 13.00 -20.01
C LEU A 29 37.45 13.80 -18.86
N LEU A 30 37.29 15.11 -18.89
CA LEU A 30 37.56 15.97 -17.73
C LEU A 30 36.97 15.31 -16.51
N LYS A 31 37.67 15.35 -15.37
CA LYS A 31 37.20 14.91 -14.04
C LYS A 31 35.95 15.73 -13.66
N ARG A 32 34.83 15.47 -14.34
CA ARG A 32 33.55 16.07 -14.03
C ARG A 32 32.96 15.32 -12.84
N GLN A 33 32.60 16.07 -11.84
CA GLN A 33 31.81 15.56 -10.75
C GLN A 33 30.33 15.68 -11.12
N ILE A 34 29.60 14.61 -11.01
CA ILE A 34 28.13 14.66 -11.08
C ILE A 34 27.60 14.67 -9.66
N ILE A 35 26.85 15.72 -9.35
CA ILE A 35 26.18 15.91 -8.07
C ILE A 35 24.72 15.61 -8.29
N VAL A 36 24.23 14.53 -7.67
CA VAL A 36 22.82 14.14 -7.67
C VAL A 36 22.23 14.49 -6.31
N MET A 37 21.37 15.49 -6.27
CA MET A 37 20.58 15.84 -5.11
C MET A 37 19.19 15.24 -5.29
N LEU A 38 18.95 14.09 -4.66
CA LEU A 38 17.67 13.42 -4.64
C LEU A 38 16.83 14.02 -3.50
N ILE A 39 15.71 14.62 -3.83
CA ILE A 39 14.74 15.13 -2.85
C ILE A 39 13.51 14.23 -2.94
N ASP A 40 13.31 13.42 -1.89
CA ASP A 40 12.22 12.47 -1.81
C ASP A 40 10.87 13.18 -1.97
N ALA A 41 10.01 12.63 -2.82
CA ALA A 41 8.69 13.16 -3.18
C ALA A 41 8.66 14.60 -3.74
N LEU A 42 9.73 15.04 -4.42
CA LEU A 42 9.78 16.36 -5.06
C LEU A 42 8.91 16.39 -6.33
N ARG A 43 7.72 16.93 -6.23
CA ARG A 43 6.79 17.11 -7.37
C ARG A 43 7.30 18.15 -8.36
N TYR A 44 6.96 17.98 -9.64
CA TYR A 44 7.29 18.97 -10.67
C TYR A 44 6.68 20.35 -10.39
N ASP A 45 5.43 20.41 -9.90
CA ASP A 45 4.76 21.67 -9.59
C ASP A 45 5.32 22.44 -8.38
N PHE A 46 6.19 21.80 -7.57
CA PHE A 46 6.98 22.48 -6.54
C PHE A 46 8.12 23.33 -7.13
N LEU A 47 8.62 22.95 -8.32
CA LEU A 47 9.70 23.63 -9.03
C LEU A 47 9.21 24.74 -9.98
N ILE A 48 7.91 24.79 -10.31
CA ILE A 48 7.39 25.77 -11.27
C ILE A 48 7.29 27.15 -10.61
N PRO A 49 7.77 28.23 -11.29
CA PRO A 49 7.52 29.59 -10.85
C PRO A 49 6.03 29.88 -10.73
N PRO A 50 5.59 30.67 -9.74
CA PRO A 50 4.18 30.99 -9.56
C PRO A 50 3.62 31.75 -10.77
N SER A 51 2.49 31.27 -11.31
CA SER A 51 1.72 32.00 -12.31
C SER A 51 0.80 33.02 -11.66
N HIS A 52 0.46 34.12 -12.35
CA HIS A 52 -0.40 35.21 -11.84
C HIS A 52 -1.83 34.75 -11.45
N SER A 53 -2.23 33.54 -11.80
CA SER A 53 -3.55 32.96 -11.54
C SER A 53 -3.56 31.83 -10.48
N SER A 54 -2.41 31.48 -9.89
CA SER A 54 -2.36 30.40 -8.93
C SER A 54 -2.98 30.85 -7.59
N HIS A 55 -4.04 30.16 -7.15
CA HIS A 55 -4.50 30.23 -5.76
C HIS A 55 -3.31 29.95 -4.83
N HIS A 56 -3.23 30.67 -3.69
CA HIS A 56 -2.16 30.54 -2.72
C HIS A 56 -2.09 29.11 -2.14
N ASN A 57 -1.34 28.24 -2.83
CA ASN A 57 -0.91 26.97 -2.26
C ASN A 57 0.42 27.19 -1.55
N TYR A 58 0.59 26.61 -0.36
CA TYR A 58 1.81 26.77 0.45
C TYR A 58 3.09 26.29 -0.25
N TYR A 59 3.00 25.33 -1.15
CA TYR A 59 4.15 24.79 -1.89
C TYR A 59 4.56 25.64 -3.12
N THR A 60 3.68 26.50 -3.64
CA THR A 60 3.97 27.30 -4.82
C THR A 60 4.88 28.47 -4.49
N GLY A 61 5.90 28.73 -5.30
CA GLY A 61 6.76 29.92 -5.18
C GLY A 61 7.80 29.85 -4.08
N GLN A 62 8.11 28.65 -3.55
CA GLN A 62 9.07 28.47 -2.45
C GLN A 62 10.51 28.32 -2.95
N MET A 63 10.75 27.91 -4.19
CA MET A 63 12.08 27.60 -4.77
C MET A 63 12.73 28.85 -5.40
N LYS A 64 13.02 29.87 -4.60
CA LYS A 64 13.49 31.18 -5.09
C LYS A 64 14.84 31.14 -5.78
N ASN A 65 15.82 30.40 -5.23
CA ASN A 65 17.14 30.25 -5.83
C ASN A 65 17.05 29.56 -7.20
N VAL A 66 16.18 28.51 -7.33
CA VAL A 66 15.91 27.88 -8.61
C VAL A 66 15.31 28.89 -9.60
N TYR A 67 14.33 29.71 -9.16
CA TYR A 67 13.68 30.71 -10.04
C TYR A 67 14.64 31.82 -10.49
N GLU A 68 15.55 32.24 -9.61
CA GLU A 68 16.57 33.24 -9.94
C GLU A 68 17.52 32.72 -11.03
N GLN A 69 17.97 31.47 -10.93
CA GLN A 69 18.79 30.84 -11.95
C GLN A 69 18.04 30.71 -13.28
N LEU A 70 16.78 30.31 -13.26
CA LEU A 70 15.95 30.24 -14.48
C LEU A 70 15.75 31.60 -15.16
N LYS A 71 15.70 32.69 -14.37
CA LYS A 71 15.62 34.06 -14.91
C LYS A 71 16.95 34.57 -15.40
N ALA A 72 18.05 34.20 -14.73
CA ALA A 72 19.39 34.77 -15.02
C ALA A 72 20.00 34.22 -16.30
N GLY A 73 19.62 32.99 -16.74
CA GLY A 73 20.33 32.52 -17.86
C GLY A 73 20.01 31.18 -18.49
N LYS A 74 20.97 30.75 -19.31
CA LYS A 74 20.90 29.54 -20.12
C LYS A 74 21.60 28.32 -19.45
N ASN A 75 22.07 28.49 -18.21
CA ASN A 75 22.90 27.51 -17.52
C ASN A 75 22.10 26.47 -16.75
N CYS A 76 20.79 26.54 -16.80
CA CYS A 76 19.92 25.59 -16.08
C CYS A 76 18.63 25.30 -16.86
N GLY A 77 17.96 24.20 -16.48
CA GLY A 77 16.65 23.83 -17.00
C GLY A 77 15.84 23.10 -15.95
N ILE A 78 14.50 23.23 -16.04
CA ILE A 78 13.55 22.40 -15.27
C ILE A 78 12.74 21.54 -16.23
N GLY A 79 12.30 20.38 -15.74
CA GLY A 79 11.47 19.46 -16.51
C GLY A 79 10.63 18.55 -15.63
N THR A 80 9.68 17.87 -16.25
CA THR A 80 8.91 16.80 -15.61
C THR A 80 9.64 15.48 -15.76
N LEU A 81 9.87 14.80 -14.65
CA LEU A 81 10.46 13.47 -14.60
C LEU A 81 9.36 12.45 -14.28
N ILE A 82 9.11 11.50 -15.16
CA ILE A 82 8.07 10.50 -14.99
C ILE A 82 8.62 9.30 -14.22
N ALA A 83 8.12 9.14 -13.00
CA ALA A 83 8.37 7.98 -12.14
C ALA A 83 7.36 6.88 -12.46
N ASP A 84 7.79 5.78 -13.07
CA ASP A 84 6.90 4.65 -13.37
C ASP A 84 6.40 3.99 -12.06
N PRO A 85 5.11 3.62 -11.95
CA PRO A 85 4.59 2.94 -10.78
C PRO A 85 5.25 1.55 -10.54
N PRO A 86 5.36 1.12 -9.27
CA PRO A 86 4.96 1.78 -8.03
C PRO A 86 5.89 2.95 -7.66
N THR A 87 5.30 4.06 -7.22
CA THR A 87 5.99 5.29 -6.84
C THR A 87 6.43 5.25 -5.38
N THR A 88 7.29 4.29 -5.06
CA THR A 88 7.85 4.08 -3.72
C THR A 88 9.37 4.21 -3.77
N THR A 89 9.98 4.83 -2.78
CA THR A 89 11.39 5.24 -2.73
C THR A 89 12.35 4.12 -3.12
N LEU A 90 12.22 2.91 -2.56
CA LEU A 90 13.13 1.78 -2.86
C LEU A 90 13.10 1.40 -4.33
N GLN A 91 11.91 1.26 -4.94
CA GLN A 91 11.73 0.93 -6.35
C GLN A 91 12.25 2.04 -7.26
N ARG A 92 12.10 3.29 -6.83
CA ARG A 92 12.60 4.44 -7.59
C ARG A 92 14.11 4.54 -7.54
N ILE A 93 14.73 4.30 -6.37
CA ILE A 93 16.20 4.20 -6.26
C ILE A 93 16.74 3.09 -7.19
N LYS A 94 16.08 1.91 -7.18
CA LYS A 94 16.45 0.81 -8.08
C LYS A 94 16.36 1.22 -9.56
N ALA A 95 15.27 1.88 -9.97
CA ALA A 95 15.08 2.37 -11.32
C ALA A 95 16.10 3.45 -11.72
N LEU A 96 16.42 4.38 -10.80
CA LEU A 96 17.39 5.46 -10.97
C LEU A 96 18.84 4.98 -11.07
N THR A 97 19.13 3.75 -10.68
CA THR A 97 20.49 3.19 -10.69
C THR A 97 20.70 2.13 -11.77
N THR A 98 19.67 1.32 -12.07
CA THR A 98 19.73 0.23 -13.07
C THR A 98 19.18 0.64 -14.44
N GLY A 99 18.26 1.63 -14.50
CA GLY A 99 17.54 2.00 -15.71
C GLY A 99 16.47 0.98 -16.11
N THR A 100 16.06 0.09 -15.17
CA THR A 100 15.00 -0.88 -15.38
C THR A 100 13.66 -0.36 -14.86
N LEU A 101 12.56 -0.93 -15.38
CA LEU A 101 11.25 -0.65 -14.83
C LEU A 101 11.06 -1.49 -13.54
N PRO A 102 10.64 -0.89 -12.44
CA PRO A 102 10.37 -1.63 -11.22
C PRO A 102 9.16 -2.53 -11.39
N THR A 103 9.15 -3.66 -10.66
CA THR A 103 7.99 -4.54 -10.63
C THR A 103 7.19 -4.33 -9.36
N PHE A 104 5.88 -4.59 -9.42
CA PHE A 104 5.03 -4.49 -8.24
C PHE A 104 5.38 -5.54 -7.17
N ILE A 105 5.94 -6.69 -7.58
CA ILE A 105 6.40 -7.75 -6.68
C ILE A 105 7.54 -7.23 -5.79
N ASP A 106 8.39 -6.36 -6.33
CA ASP A 106 9.50 -5.73 -5.59
C ASP A 106 8.98 -4.83 -4.43
N ALA A 107 7.72 -4.41 -4.46
CA ALA A 107 7.14 -3.64 -3.35
C ALA A 107 7.10 -4.43 -2.02
N GLY A 108 7.08 -5.77 -2.07
CA GLY A 108 7.25 -6.62 -0.88
C GLY A 108 8.65 -6.55 -0.27
N GLU A 109 9.66 -6.21 -1.06
CA GLU A 109 11.05 -6.09 -0.63
C GLU A 109 11.32 -4.85 0.23
N ASN A 110 10.43 -3.84 0.21
CA ASN A 110 10.52 -2.66 1.10
C ASN A 110 10.62 -3.03 2.59
N PHE A 111 10.22 -4.26 2.95
CA PHE A 111 10.25 -4.78 4.31
C PHE A 111 11.31 -5.86 4.52
N SER A 112 12.09 -6.21 3.48
CA SER A 112 13.14 -7.21 3.55
C SER A 112 14.48 -6.56 3.97
N PRO A 113 15.18 -7.10 4.97
CA PRO A 113 16.52 -6.63 5.32
C PRO A 113 17.59 -6.96 4.27
N ASP A 114 17.29 -7.84 3.32
CA ASP A 114 18.23 -8.41 2.35
C ASP A 114 17.89 -8.00 0.89
N ALA A 115 17.36 -6.80 0.68
CA ALA A 115 16.97 -6.30 -0.64
C ALA A 115 18.18 -5.84 -1.49
N ILE A 116 19.21 -6.70 -1.62
CA ILE A 116 20.42 -6.37 -2.41
C ILE A 116 20.07 -6.38 -3.90
N VAL A 117 20.41 -5.28 -4.60
CA VAL A 117 20.28 -5.17 -6.06
C VAL A 117 21.40 -5.93 -6.73
N ASN A 118 21.06 -7.07 -7.34
CA ASN A 118 22.00 -7.91 -8.09
C ASN A 118 22.08 -7.55 -9.58
N GLU A 119 21.18 -6.71 -10.08
CA GLU A 119 21.17 -6.24 -11.45
C GLU A 119 22.33 -5.26 -11.70
N ASP A 120 22.84 -5.27 -12.92
CA ASP A 120 23.83 -4.31 -13.38
C ASP A 120 23.33 -2.87 -13.20
N ASN A 121 24.18 -2.01 -12.64
CA ASN A 121 23.81 -0.64 -12.29
C ASN A 121 25.03 0.30 -12.43
N PHE A 122 24.78 1.61 -12.61
CA PHE A 122 25.87 2.55 -12.85
C PHE A 122 26.81 2.72 -11.64
N LEU A 123 26.36 2.43 -10.41
CA LEU A 123 27.21 2.48 -9.22
C LEU A 123 28.23 1.35 -9.24
N TYR A 124 27.82 0.15 -9.62
CA TYR A 124 28.69 -0.99 -9.82
C TYR A 124 29.70 -0.71 -10.93
N GLN A 125 29.26 -0.15 -12.06
CA GLN A 125 30.12 0.22 -13.18
C GLN A 125 31.16 1.27 -12.77
N ALA A 126 30.74 2.29 -12.00
CA ALA A 126 31.65 3.33 -11.51
C ALA A 126 32.69 2.73 -10.55
N ASN A 127 32.28 1.94 -9.58
CA ASN A 127 33.17 1.29 -8.63
C ASN A 127 34.17 0.34 -9.33
N SER A 128 33.69 -0.46 -10.29
CA SER A 128 34.52 -1.38 -11.08
C SER A 128 35.61 -0.66 -11.90
N LEU A 129 35.39 0.58 -12.30
CA LEU A 129 36.37 1.44 -12.99
C LEU A 129 37.21 2.30 -12.04
N GLY A 130 37.10 2.07 -10.71
CA GLY A 130 37.85 2.79 -9.69
C GLY A 130 37.41 4.23 -9.48
N MET A 131 36.21 4.61 -9.90
CA MET A 131 35.62 5.92 -9.60
C MET A 131 35.09 5.96 -8.18
N ASN A 132 35.35 7.07 -7.48
CA ASN A 132 34.86 7.29 -6.15
C ASN A 132 33.39 7.74 -6.18
N VAL A 133 32.54 7.03 -5.45
CA VAL A 133 31.12 7.35 -5.26
C VAL A 133 30.87 7.66 -3.79
N SER A 134 30.33 8.84 -3.49
CA SER A 134 29.92 9.24 -2.14
C SER A 134 28.41 9.24 -2.04
N ILE A 135 27.87 8.62 -0.98
CA ILE A 135 26.45 8.62 -0.65
C ILE A 135 26.20 9.28 0.70
N MET A 136 25.20 10.14 0.78
CA MET A 136 24.63 10.73 1.99
C MET A 136 23.13 10.60 1.96
N GLY A 137 22.50 10.11 3.02
CA GLY A 137 21.05 9.93 3.05
C GLY A 137 20.59 8.91 4.08
N ASP A 138 19.63 8.10 3.67
CA ASP A 138 19.05 7.03 4.48
C ASP A 138 19.79 5.68 4.34
N ASP A 139 19.52 4.77 5.25
CA ASP A 139 20.12 3.44 5.30
C ASP A 139 19.63 2.48 4.20
N THR A 140 18.58 2.85 3.45
CA THR A 140 18.10 2.09 2.29
C THR A 140 19.19 1.93 1.23
N TRP A 141 20.02 2.94 1.02
CA TRP A 141 21.10 2.87 0.05
C TRP A 141 22.12 1.78 0.35
N LEU A 142 22.52 1.61 1.63
CA LEU A 142 23.44 0.54 2.02
C LEU A 142 22.77 -0.85 2.03
N SER A 143 21.47 -0.90 2.25
CA SER A 143 20.70 -2.15 2.13
C SER A 143 20.63 -2.63 0.68
N LEU A 144 20.49 -1.69 -0.29
CA LEU A 144 20.44 -2.00 -1.72
C LEU A 144 21.84 -2.24 -2.33
N TYR A 145 22.84 -1.47 -1.92
CA TYR A 145 24.18 -1.40 -2.51
C TYR A 145 25.28 -1.42 -1.44
N PRO A 146 25.48 -2.53 -0.70
CA PRO A 146 26.36 -2.55 0.48
C PRO A 146 27.84 -2.29 0.18
N GLU A 147 28.33 -2.55 -1.04
CA GLU A 147 29.74 -2.50 -1.40
C GLU A 147 30.08 -1.47 -2.49
N GLN A 148 29.13 -0.63 -2.90
CA GLN A 148 29.30 0.22 -4.11
C GLN A 148 29.81 1.63 -3.79
N PHE A 149 29.89 2.03 -2.53
CA PHE A 149 30.24 3.39 -2.14
C PHE A 149 31.66 3.47 -1.57
N SER A 150 32.44 4.45 -2.03
CA SER A 150 33.76 4.77 -1.47
C SER A 150 33.63 5.49 -0.13
N LYS A 151 32.55 6.28 0.03
CA LYS A 151 32.18 6.97 1.27
C LYS A 151 30.67 6.89 1.46
N ALA A 152 30.23 6.54 2.67
CA ALA A 152 28.82 6.45 3.01
C ALA A 152 28.54 7.15 4.35
N PHE A 153 27.64 8.13 4.33
CA PHE A 153 27.15 8.87 5.49
C PHE A 153 25.63 8.69 5.56
N VAL A 154 25.21 7.54 6.06
CA VAL A 154 23.78 7.18 6.10
C VAL A 154 23.25 7.19 7.52
N HIS A 155 21.97 7.53 7.62
CA HIS A 155 21.24 7.58 8.87
C HIS A 155 19.94 6.81 8.76
N TYR A 156 19.47 6.27 9.88
CA TYR A 156 18.18 5.62 9.95
C TYR A 156 17.04 6.62 9.66
N SER A 157 16.15 6.28 8.75
CA SER A 157 15.16 7.20 8.20
C SER A 157 13.71 6.73 8.33
N PHE A 158 13.46 5.52 8.81
CA PHE A 158 12.12 4.92 8.79
C PHE A 158 11.15 5.50 9.84
N ASP A 159 11.37 6.73 10.33
CA ASP A 159 10.43 7.47 11.19
C ASP A 159 9.88 8.69 10.45
N ILE A 160 8.74 8.57 9.81
CA ILE A 160 8.05 9.65 9.08
C ILE A 160 7.68 10.87 9.98
N ASN A 161 7.76 10.74 11.30
CA ASN A 161 7.54 11.87 12.21
C ASN A 161 8.77 12.74 12.36
N ASP A 162 9.93 12.23 11.99
CA ASP A 162 11.20 12.95 12.04
C ASP A 162 11.47 13.66 10.71
N LEU A 163 11.10 14.92 10.62
CA LEU A 163 11.22 15.71 9.40
C LEU A 163 12.64 16.18 9.09
N ASN A 164 13.53 16.22 10.07
CA ASN A 164 14.74 17.04 9.95
C ASN A 164 16.05 16.30 10.24
N THR A 165 16.04 15.24 11.04
CA THR A 165 17.29 14.67 11.57
C THR A 165 18.22 14.16 10.48
N VAL A 166 17.70 13.47 9.45
CA VAL A 166 18.52 13.00 8.34
C VAL A 166 19.06 14.17 7.55
N ASP A 167 18.20 15.07 7.10
CA ASP A 167 18.57 16.23 6.29
C ASP A 167 19.58 17.14 7.00
N ASP A 168 19.39 17.41 8.31
CA ASP A 168 20.27 18.27 9.09
C ASP A 168 21.66 17.65 9.32
N LYS A 169 21.73 16.31 9.41
CA LYS A 169 22.99 15.59 9.55
C LYS A 169 23.77 15.47 8.26
N ILE A 170 23.07 15.21 7.14
CA ILE A 170 23.76 15.03 5.86
C ILE A 170 24.15 16.35 5.22
N LYS A 171 23.40 17.44 5.45
CA LYS A 171 23.67 18.75 4.85
C LYS A 171 25.14 19.21 4.99
N PRO A 172 25.74 19.32 6.20
CA PRO A 172 27.12 19.80 6.33
C PRO A 172 28.14 18.89 5.64
N VAL A 173 27.92 17.57 5.65
CA VAL A 173 28.77 16.61 4.98
C VAL A 173 28.64 16.75 3.46
N PHE A 174 27.42 16.94 2.95
CA PHE A 174 27.16 17.18 1.52
C PHE A 174 27.84 18.45 1.03
N GLU A 175 27.74 19.55 1.75
CA GLU A 175 28.40 20.80 1.40
C GLU A 175 29.93 20.67 1.38
N GLN A 176 30.49 19.92 2.32
CA GLN A 176 31.92 19.64 2.35
C GLN A 176 32.34 18.75 1.18
N GLU A 177 31.61 17.67 0.88
CA GLU A 177 31.89 16.78 -0.25
C GLU A 177 31.80 17.53 -1.59
N VAL A 178 30.84 18.43 -1.78
CA VAL A 178 30.73 19.26 -2.99
C VAL A 178 31.95 20.15 -3.19
N ARG A 179 32.49 20.77 -2.12
CA ARG A 179 33.62 21.73 -2.21
C ARG A 179 34.98 21.04 -2.28
N GLU A 180 35.18 19.96 -1.51
CA GLU A 180 36.52 19.43 -1.21
C GLU A 180 36.77 18.02 -1.74
N SER A 181 35.72 17.27 -2.09
CA SER A 181 35.84 15.87 -2.45
C SER A 181 36.42 15.65 -3.84
N ASN A 182 37.10 14.51 -3.99
CA ASN A 182 37.54 13.97 -5.30
C ASN A 182 36.60 12.89 -5.85
N SER A 183 35.40 12.78 -5.31
CA SER A 183 34.38 11.84 -5.78
C SER A 183 33.91 12.18 -7.18
N SER A 184 33.78 11.18 -8.02
CA SER A 184 33.26 11.36 -9.38
C SER A 184 31.74 11.51 -9.39
N ILE A 185 31.10 10.87 -8.41
CA ILE A 185 29.66 10.91 -8.20
C ILE A 185 29.41 11.25 -6.73
N ILE A 186 28.61 12.26 -6.48
CA ILE A 186 28.08 12.60 -5.15
C ILE A 186 26.57 12.44 -5.19
N ILE A 187 26.02 11.61 -4.34
CA ILE A 187 24.58 11.42 -4.20
C ILE A 187 24.18 11.90 -2.78
N ALA A 188 23.23 12.83 -2.70
CA ALA A 188 22.64 13.26 -1.44
C ALA A 188 21.14 13.07 -1.49
N HIS A 189 20.57 12.25 -0.62
CA HIS A 189 19.16 11.94 -0.54
C HIS A 189 18.52 12.60 0.66
N PHE A 190 17.68 13.61 0.42
CA PHE A 190 16.96 14.40 1.40
C PHE A 190 15.51 13.91 1.51
N LEU A 191 15.05 13.64 2.73
CA LEU A 191 13.77 12.98 3.02
C LEU A 191 12.70 13.94 3.54
N GLY A 192 13.08 15.16 3.93
CA GLY A 192 12.19 16.07 4.66
C GLY A 192 10.91 16.44 3.93
N VAL A 193 10.92 16.48 2.58
CA VAL A 193 9.72 16.81 1.79
C VAL A 193 8.71 15.67 1.83
N ASP A 194 9.17 14.42 1.69
CA ASP A 194 8.34 13.23 1.79
C ASP A 194 7.74 13.06 3.20
N HIS A 195 8.57 13.11 4.23
CA HIS A 195 8.13 13.03 5.63
C HIS A 195 7.14 14.16 5.97
N CYS A 196 7.36 15.37 5.44
CA CYS A 196 6.41 16.48 5.57
C CYS A 196 5.09 16.16 4.84
N GLY A 197 5.14 15.54 3.67
CA GLY A 197 3.98 15.06 2.93
C GLY A 197 3.15 14.10 3.77
N HIS A 198 3.74 13.02 4.23
CA HIS A 198 3.08 12.00 5.07
C HIS A 198 2.48 12.56 6.35
N LYS A 199 3.14 13.53 6.97
CA LYS A 199 2.70 14.10 8.26
C LYS A 199 1.68 15.21 8.12
N TYR A 200 1.83 16.09 7.12
CA TYR A 200 1.08 17.33 7.01
C TYR A 200 0.34 17.51 5.68
N GLY A 201 0.73 16.77 4.67
CA GLY A 201 0.28 16.99 3.29
C GLY A 201 0.97 18.18 2.61
N PRO A 202 0.90 18.26 1.25
CA PRO A 202 1.55 19.31 0.49
C PRO A 202 0.97 20.71 0.74
N LYS A 203 -0.31 20.81 1.14
CA LYS A 203 -1.01 22.09 1.37
C LYS A 203 -0.90 22.59 2.81
N HIS A 204 0.28 22.48 3.42
CA HIS A 204 0.52 22.89 4.80
C HIS A 204 1.67 23.91 4.90
N PRO A 205 1.64 24.89 5.84
CA PRO A 205 2.73 25.86 6.02
C PRO A 205 4.11 25.23 6.22
N VAL A 206 4.19 24.10 6.92
CA VAL A 206 5.45 23.36 7.15
C VAL A 206 6.06 22.88 5.83
N MET A 207 5.25 22.51 4.83
CA MET A 207 5.75 22.17 3.51
C MET A 207 6.47 23.35 2.84
N ALA A 208 5.93 24.56 3.00
CA ALA A 208 6.60 25.77 2.52
C ALA A 208 7.96 25.98 3.20
N ASP A 209 8.06 25.75 4.50
CA ASP A 209 9.32 25.86 5.24
C ASP A 209 10.33 24.79 4.81
N THR A 210 9.88 23.56 4.60
CA THR A 210 10.71 22.45 4.13
C THR A 210 11.23 22.71 2.72
N LEU A 211 10.37 23.17 1.80
CA LEU A 211 10.80 23.52 0.43
C LEU A 211 11.78 24.70 0.42
N ARG A 212 11.59 25.72 1.26
CA ARG A 212 12.56 26.81 1.43
C ARG A 212 13.89 26.34 2.01
N LYS A 213 13.89 25.30 2.87
CA LYS A 213 15.11 24.65 3.36
C LYS A 213 15.85 23.97 2.21
N MET A 214 15.15 23.18 1.37
CA MET A 214 15.72 22.54 0.18
C MET A 214 16.28 23.59 -0.80
N ASP A 215 15.53 24.64 -1.09
CA ASP A 215 15.96 25.73 -1.97
C ASP A 215 17.25 26.43 -1.48
N ARG A 216 17.41 26.62 -0.16
CA ARG A 216 18.67 27.14 0.40
C ARG A 216 19.82 26.18 0.19
N ILE A 217 19.63 24.87 0.40
CA ILE A 217 20.67 23.87 0.18
C ILE A 217 21.07 23.85 -1.31
N ILE A 218 20.10 23.95 -2.23
CA ILE A 218 20.38 24.10 -3.66
C ILE A 218 21.23 25.35 -3.90
N GLY A 219 20.85 26.51 -3.38
CA GLY A 219 21.59 27.76 -3.52
C GLY A 219 23.03 27.69 -2.98
N GLU A 220 23.24 27.07 -1.83
CA GLU A 220 24.56 26.82 -1.23
C GLU A 220 25.39 25.87 -2.08
N THR A 221 24.77 24.84 -2.67
CA THR A 221 25.39 23.91 -3.61
C THR A 221 25.84 24.61 -4.90
N LEU A 222 24.98 25.44 -5.50
CA LEU A 222 25.29 26.24 -6.68
C LEU A 222 26.53 27.14 -6.49
N ASN A 223 26.68 27.70 -5.28
CA ASN A 223 27.82 28.53 -4.91
C ASN A 223 29.08 27.70 -4.62
N GLY A 224 28.92 26.51 -4.04
CA GLY A 224 30.03 25.65 -3.62
C GLY A 224 30.62 24.76 -4.73
N MET A 225 29.85 24.42 -5.76
CA MET A 225 30.27 23.52 -6.84
C MET A 225 31.34 24.14 -7.74
N ARG A 226 32.16 23.28 -8.34
CA ARG A 226 33.22 23.70 -9.28
C ARG A 226 32.61 24.07 -10.63
N ASP A 227 33.45 24.71 -11.48
CA ASP A 227 33.03 25.23 -12.77
C ASP A 227 32.63 24.13 -13.78
N ASP A 228 33.22 22.95 -13.67
CA ASP A 228 32.99 21.81 -14.57
C ASP A 228 31.96 20.79 -14.00
N ASP A 229 31.47 21.00 -12.80
CA ASP A 229 30.51 20.11 -12.15
C ASP A 229 29.12 20.25 -12.77
N LEU A 230 28.37 19.15 -12.75
CA LEU A 230 26.95 19.10 -13.13
C LEU A 230 26.10 18.79 -11.91
N LEU A 231 25.18 19.67 -11.57
CA LEU A 231 24.16 19.43 -10.54
C LEU A 231 22.88 18.94 -11.19
N MET A 232 22.35 17.82 -10.67
CA MET A 232 21.03 17.28 -11.00
C MET A 232 20.22 17.18 -9.72
N VAL A 233 19.22 18.05 -9.54
CA VAL A 233 18.23 17.93 -8.46
C VAL A 233 17.05 17.17 -9.04
N ILE A 234 16.72 16.04 -8.46
CA ILE A 234 15.67 15.15 -8.98
C ILE A 234 14.76 14.68 -7.84
N GLY A 235 13.46 14.55 -8.15
CA GLY A 235 12.53 13.80 -7.32
C GLY A 235 12.55 12.32 -7.71
N ASP A 236 12.48 11.45 -6.75
CA ASP A 236 12.29 10.02 -7.00
C ASP A 236 10.85 9.71 -7.39
N HIS A 237 9.88 10.35 -6.77
CA HIS A 237 8.46 10.37 -7.10
C HIS A 237 7.81 11.69 -6.67
N GLY A 238 6.50 11.81 -6.81
CA GLY A 238 5.71 12.87 -6.23
C GLY A 238 4.87 12.36 -5.06
N MET A 239 3.81 13.12 -4.72
CA MET A 239 2.89 12.75 -3.64
C MET A 239 1.48 13.22 -3.97
N THR A 240 0.48 12.51 -3.45
CA THR A 240 -0.94 12.87 -3.54
C THR A 240 -1.26 14.16 -2.78
N ILE A 241 -2.47 14.65 -2.91
CA ILE A 241 -2.95 15.80 -2.11
C ILE A 241 -2.97 15.53 -0.60
N THR A 242 -2.98 14.25 -0.20
CA THR A 242 -2.90 13.81 1.19
C THR A 242 -1.46 13.59 1.67
N GLY A 243 -0.49 13.68 0.76
CA GLY A 243 0.92 13.49 1.05
C GLY A 243 1.38 12.03 1.04
N ASP A 244 0.53 11.13 0.58
CA ASP A 244 0.86 9.70 0.39
C ASP A 244 1.40 9.46 -1.03
N HIS A 245 2.03 8.31 -1.25
CA HIS A 245 2.57 7.89 -2.54
C HIS A 245 2.57 6.35 -2.67
N GLY A 246 3.00 5.81 -3.82
CA GLY A 246 3.04 4.36 -4.11
C GLY A 246 2.09 3.95 -5.24
N GLY A 247 1.23 4.86 -5.70
CA GLY A 247 0.29 4.67 -6.79
C GLY A 247 0.81 5.18 -8.14
N ASP A 248 -0.14 5.52 -9.02
CA ASP A 248 0.11 5.95 -10.40
C ASP A 248 -0.64 7.25 -10.76
N SER A 249 -1.08 8.01 -9.75
CA SER A 249 -1.72 9.30 -10.01
C SER A 249 -0.73 10.30 -10.61
N ASP A 250 -1.26 11.28 -11.33
CA ASP A 250 -0.45 12.34 -11.94
C ASP A 250 0.46 13.05 -10.93
N ASP A 251 -0.06 13.28 -9.72
CA ASP A 251 0.65 13.93 -8.64
C ASP A 251 1.77 13.06 -8.04
N GLU A 252 1.67 11.72 -8.13
CA GLU A 252 2.68 10.77 -7.66
C GLU A 252 3.75 10.49 -8.72
N VAL A 253 3.35 10.39 -10.01
CA VAL A 253 4.29 10.03 -11.09
C VAL A 253 5.06 11.23 -11.65
N LYS A 254 4.54 12.48 -11.52
CA LYS A 254 5.18 13.69 -12.05
C LYS A 254 6.16 14.30 -11.05
N ALA A 255 7.33 13.68 -10.91
CA ALA A 255 8.44 14.23 -10.15
C ALA A 255 9.11 15.41 -10.89
N GLY A 256 9.89 16.20 -10.15
CA GLY A 256 10.62 17.33 -10.69
C GLY A 256 12.06 17.01 -11.04
N ILE A 257 12.60 17.65 -12.06
CA ILE A 257 14.02 17.67 -12.36
C ILE A 257 14.49 19.12 -12.58
N PHE A 258 15.60 19.49 -11.95
CA PHE A 258 16.36 20.72 -12.21
C PHE A 258 17.80 20.36 -12.46
N VAL A 259 18.37 20.84 -13.58
CA VAL A 259 19.76 20.61 -13.97
C VAL A 259 20.48 21.94 -14.10
N TYR A 260 21.70 22.02 -13.58
CA TYR A 260 22.52 23.22 -13.62
C TYR A 260 23.99 22.90 -13.85
N ALA A 261 24.67 23.76 -14.66
CA ALA A 261 26.12 23.77 -14.83
C ALA A 261 26.62 25.21 -15.01
N LYS A 262 27.68 25.61 -14.28
CA LYS A 262 28.16 27.02 -14.32
C LYS A 262 28.53 27.54 -15.69
N ASN A 263 29.29 26.78 -16.45
CA ASN A 263 29.95 27.24 -17.71
C ASN A 263 29.36 26.60 -18.98
N ARG A 264 28.12 26.06 -18.86
CA ARG A 264 27.52 25.35 -19.99
C ARG A 264 26.04 25.70 -20.13
N GLU A 265 25.59 25.86 -21.37
CA GLU A 265 24.17 25.97 -21.66
C GLU A 265 23.47 24.63 -21.37
N ILE A 266 22.44 24.67 -20.55
CA ILE A 266 21.60 23.53 -20.19
C ILE A 266 20.21 23.76 -20.78
N ARG A 267 19.78 22.82 -21.58
CA ARG A 267 18.40 22.71 -22.03
C ARG A 267 17.85 21.37 -21.63
N LEU A 268 16.60 21.31 -21.27
CA LEU A 268 15.88 20.06 -21.08
C LEU A 268 14.77 19.95 -22.14
N PRO A 269 14.37 18.72 -22.50
CA PRO A 269 13.23 18.50 -23.39
C PRO A 269 11.97 19.16 -22.83
N THR A 270 11.13 19.67 -23.72
CA THR A 270 9.79 20.17 -23.33
C THR A 270 8.82 19.03 -23.05
N GLN A 271 9.10 17.84 -23.57
CA GLN A 271 8.35 16.63 -23.27
C GLN A 271 8.79 16.04 -21.93
N PRO A 272 7.92 15.37 -21.22
CA PRO A 272 8.29 14.66 -19.99
C PRO A 272 9.44 13.65 -20.24
N ILE A 273 10.38 13.60 -19.31
CA ILE A 273 11.55 12.72 -19.32
C ILE A 273 11.18 11.48 -18.50
N SER A 274 11.48 10.28 -18.98
CA SER A 274 11.34 9.08 -18.16
C SER A 274 12.44 9.02 -17.09
N GLN A 275 12.12 8.65 -15.87
CA GLN A 275 13.10 8.60 -14.78
C GLN A 275 14.29 7.66 -15.09
N ILE A 276 14.03 6.57 -15.80
CA ILE A 276 15.08 5.63 -16.22
C ILE A 276 16.06 6.23 -17.24
N ASP A 277 15.72 7.35 -17.90
CA ASP A 277 16.60 8.04 -18.85
C ASP A 277 17.81 8.72 -18.15
N ILE A 278 17.73 8.92 -16.84
CA ILE A 278 18.82 9.42 -16.00
C ILE A 278 20.02 8.47 -16.03
N VAL A 279 19.78 7.16 -16.05
CA VAL A 279 20.83 6.13 -15.97
C VAL A 279 21.78 6.15 -17.18
N PRO A 280 21.32 6.02 -18.44
CA PRO A 280 22.23 6.11 -19.58
C PRO A 280 22.83 7.51 -19.73
N THR A 281 22.12 8.55 -19.26
CA THR A 281 22.63 9.92 -19.28
C THR A 281 23.84 10.08 -18.36
N ILE A 282 23.72 9.69 -17.08
CA ILE A 282 24.83 9.73 -16.10
C ILE A 282 25.99 8.83 -16.59
N SER A 283 25.66 7.59 -17.02
CA SER A 283 26.68 6.67 -17.50
C SER A 283 27.51 7.27 -18.63
N LEU A 284 26.87 7.79 -19.67
CA LEU A 284 27.58 8.35 -20.82
C LEU A 284 28.29 9.69 -20.54
N LEU A 285 27.73 10.52 -19.61
CA LEU A 285 28.42 11.76 -19.19
C LEU A 285 29.71 11.47 -18.42
N LEU A 286 29.79 10.35 -17.73
CA LEU A 286 30.98 9.90 -17.00
C LEU A 286 31.88 8.96 -17.79
N GLY A 287 31.49 8.55 -19.00
CA GLY A 287 32.21 7.56 -19.80
C GLY A 287 32.09 6.13 -19.23
N LEU A 288 31.08 5.86 -18.46
CA LEU A 288 30.76 4.53 -17.93
C LEU A 288 30.02 3.69 -18.98
N PRO A 289 30.14 2.36 -18.94
CA PRO A 289 29.23 1.49 -19.65
C PRO A 289 27.77 1.75 -19.15
N ILE A 290 26.83 1.73 -20.10
CA ILE A 290 25.42 1.75 -19.73
C ILE A 290 25.06 0.39 -19.12
N PRO A 291 24.34 0.32 -17.99
CA PRO A 291 23.91 -0.94 -17.39
C PRO A 291 23.20 -1.83 -18.40
N PHE A 292 23.50 -3.14 -18.39
CA PHE A 292 23.04 -4.07 -19.42
C PHE A 292 21.52 -4.10 -19.59
N SER A 293 20.78 -4.10 -18.49
CA SER A 293 19.32 -4.18 -18.49
C SER A 293 18.62 -2.82 -18.63
N ASN A 294 19.36 -1.73 -18.82
CA ASN A 294 18.80 -0.40 -18.97
C ASN A 294 17.81 -0.30 -20.14
N LEU A 295 16.67 0.29 -19.88
CA LEU A 295 15.62 0.61 -20.87
C LEU A 295 15.49 2.11 -21.13
N GLY A 296 16.24 2.95 -20.41
CA GLY A 296 16.23 4.41 -20.59
C GLY A 296 16.93 4.86 -21.86
N THR A 297 16.59 6.05 -22.33
CA THR A 297 17.27 6.75 -23.43
C THR A 297 18.00 7.98 -22.90
N ALA A 298 19.26 8.17 -23.31
CA ALA A 298 20.04 9.32 -22.86
C ALA A 298 19.37 10.66 -23.25
N ILE A 299 19.37 11.61 -22.32
CA ILE A 299 18.83 12.96 -22.52
C ILE A 299 19.82 13.75 -23.41
N LEU A 300 19.55 13.77 -24.72
CA LEU A 300 20.47 14.28 -25.73
C LEU A 300 20.80 15.77 -25.58
N GLU A 301 19.90 16.52 -25.01
CA GLU A 301 20.07 17.96 -24.76
C GLU A 301 21.22 18.25 -23.78
N LEU A 302 21.56 17.28 -22.92
CA LEU A 302 22.68 17.37 -21.98
C LEU A 302 24.03 17.03 -22.61
N PHE A 303 24.08 16.69 -23.91
CA PHE A 303 25.31 16.39 -24.64
C PHE A 303 25.59 17.45 -25.72
N PRO A 304 26.88 17.77 -25.99
CA PRO A 304 27.26 18.59 -27.13
C PRO A 304 26.69 18.03 -28.44
N ILE A 305 26.33 18.91 -29.36
CA ILE A 305 25.65 18.50 -30.61
C ILE A 305 26.51 17.48 -31.39
N GLU A 306 27.80 17.66 -31.36
CA GLU A 306 28.81 16.82 -32.08
C GLU A 306 28.87 15.38 -31.50
N MET A 307 28.47 15.19 -30.23
CA MET A 307 28.50 13.90 -29.55
C MET A 307 27.18 13.14 -29.63
N ARG A 308 26.08 13.79 -29.99
CA ARG A 308 24.75 13.22 -29.91
C ARG A 308 24.56 11.97 -30.76
N GLU A 309 25.15 11.94 -31.95
CA GLU A 309 25.09 10.77 -32.82
C GLU A 309 25.79 9.56 -32.16
N SER A 310 26.97 9.76 -31.58
CA SER A 310 27.71 8.72 -30.87
C SER A 310 26.95 8.25 -29.59
N VAL A 311 26.34 9.18 -28.85
CA VAL A 311 25.52 8.88 -27.66
C VAL A 311 24.33 8.00 -28.03
N VAL A 312 23.61 8.35 -29.11
CA VAL A 312 22.49 7.56 -29.60
C VAL A 312 22.92 6.18 -30.04
N ALA A 313 24.06 6.10 -30.81
CA ALA A 313 24.57 4.82 -31.29
C ALA A 313 24.98 3.88 -30.14
N MET A 314 25.66 4.39 -29.10
CA MET A 314 26.05 3.59 -27.92
C MET A 314 24.83 3.12 -27.13
N ASN A 315 23.85 3.99 -26.91
CA ASN A 315 22.62 3.63 -26.17
C ASN A 315 21.77 2.65 -26.99
N TYR A 316 21.64 2.84 -28.28
CA TYR A 316 20.93 1.92 -29.17
C TYR A 316 21.56 0.52 -29.15
N GLU A 317 22.89 0.43 -29.26
CA GLU A 317 23.60 -0.84 -29.24
C GLU A 317 23.41 -1.59 -27.90
N GLN A 318 23.39 -0.87 -26.77
CA GLN A 318 23.11 -1.48 -25.46
C GLN A 318 21.68 -2.02 -25.39
N ILE A 319 20.68 -1.21 -25.77
CA ILE A 319 19.27 -1.62 -25.73
C ILE A 319 19.00 -2.79 -26.69
N LYS A 320 19.64 -2.76 -27.87
CA LYS A 320 19.56 -3.83 -28.87
C LYS A 320 20.11 -5.16 -28.34
N ARG A 321 21.29 -5.16 -27.72
CA ARG A 321 21.89 -6.35 -27.11
C ARG A 321 21.01 -6.93 -26.00
N PHE A 322 20.45 -6.08 -25.17
CA PHE A 322 19.51 -6.52 -24.15
C PHE A 322 18.28 -7.16 -24.78
N ALA A 323 17.66 -6.50 -25.76
CA ALA A 323 16.49 -6.99 -26.48
C ALA A 323 16.74 -8.33 -27.20
N GLU A 324 17.90 -8.49 -27.83
CA GLU A 324 18.32 -9.75 -28.48
C GLU A 324 18.45 -10.89 -27.48
N THR A 325 19.14 -10.64 -26.34
CA THR A 325 19.31 -11.63 -25.28
C THR A 325 17.97 -12.03 -24.68
N TYR A 326 17.07 -11.06 -24.45
CA TYR A 326 15.73 -11.31 -23.93
C TYR A 326 14.87 -12.11 -24.92
N THR A 327 14.97 -11.82 -26.23
CA THR A 327 14.25 -12.54 -27.29
C THR A 327 14.67 -14.00 -27.38
N LEU A 328 15.98 -14.28 -27.28
CA LEU A 328 16.53 -15.63 -27.28
C LEU A 328 16.01 -16.48 -26.10
N GLN A 329 15.87 -15.86 -24.92
CA GLN A 329 15.39 -16.54 -23.73
C GLN A 329 13.88 -16.76 -23.73
N LYS A 330 13.08 -15.82 -24.26
CA LYS A 330 11.61 -15.79 -24.09
C LYS A 330 10.78 -15.87 -25.37
N ARG A 331 11.36 -16.09 -26.55
CA ARG A 331 10.70 -16.26 -27.86
C ARG A 331 9.69 -15.15 -28.22
N PHE A 332 10.06 -13.87 -28.07
CA PHE A 332 9.22 -12.72 -28.43
C PHE A 332 9.34 -12.35 -29.91
N GLY A 333 8.37 -12.78 -30.75
CA GLY A 333 8.37 -12.49 -32.20
C GLY A 333 8.35 -11.00 -32.56
N ALA A 334 7.54 -10.19 -31.85
CA ALA A 334 7.45 -8.75 -32.10
C ALA A 334 8.76 -8.00 -31.83
N LEU A 335 9.57 -8.44 -30.86
CA LEU A 335 10.86 -7.86 -30.55
C LEU A 335 11.90 -8.23 -31.63
N TYR A 336 11.82 -9.46 -32.13
CA TYR A 336 12.69 -9.96 -33.21
C TYR A 336 12.53 -9.11 -34.50
N GLU A 337 11.29 -8.76 -34.88
CA GLU A 337 11.05 -7.93 -36.08
C GLU A 337 11.71 -6.54 -35.96
N VAL A 338 11.75 -5.95 -34.75
CA VAL A 338 12.36 -4.64 -34.53
C VAL A 338 13.88 -4.71 -34.49
N THR A 339 14.43 -5.76 -33.85
CA THR A 339 15.91 -5.94 -33.74
C THR A 339 16.55 -6.39 -35.06
N ALA A 340 15.83 -7.12 -35.90
CA ALA A 340 16.31 -7.60 -37.20
C ALA A 340 16.31 -6.52 -38.31
N ARG A 341 15.68 -5.37 -38.09
CA ARG A 341 15.64 -4.27 -39.06
C ARG A 341 16.98 -3.57 -39.16
N GLU A 342 17.47 -3.32 -40.38
CA GLU A 342 18.62 -2.47 -40.58
C GLU A 342 18.31 -1.03 -40.21
N VAL A 343 19.18 -0.44 -39.39
CA VAL A 343 19.03 0.90 -38.83
C VAL A 343 20.30 1.69 -39.23
N ASN A 344 20.15 2.60 -40.15
CA ASN A 344 21.27 3.29 -40.81
C ASN A 344 21.40 4.77 -40.42
N SER A 345 20.40 5.38 -39.76
CA SER A 345 20.44 6.78 -39.36
C SER A 345 20.18 6.97 -37.88
N MET A 346 20.60 8.10 -37.33
CA MET A 346 20.34 8.49 -35.93
C MET A 346 18.81 8.48 -35.64
N GLN A 347 17.99 8.96 -36.56
CA GLN A 347 16.54 8.96 -36.43
C GLN A 347 15.96 7.53 -36.37
N ASP A 348 16.51 6.62 -37.21
CA ASP A 348 16.08 5.23 -37.20
C ASP A 348 16.47 4.53 -35.87
N GLN A 349 17.63 4.87 -35.30
CA GLN A 349 18.07 4.37 -33.99
C GLN A 349 17.13 4.85 -32.88
N ILE A 350 16.81 6.13 -32.84
CA ILE A 350 15.86 6.70 -31.85
C ILE A 350 14.49 6.02 -31.99
N TRP A 351 14.01 5.86 -33.22
CA TRP A 351 12.74 5.17 -33.47
C TRP A 351 12.79 3.71 -33.00
N ALA A 352 13.86 2.99 -33.33
CA ALA A 352 14.03 1.59 -32.91
C ALA A 352 14.10 1.45 -31.39
N MET A 353 14.87 2.29 -30.69
CA MET A 353 14.90 2.34 -29.23
C MET A 353 13.52 2.55 -28.63
N SER A 354 12.80 3.56 -29.11
CA SER A 354 11.42 3.84 -28.65
C SER A 354 10.47 2.66 -28.87
N ARG A 355 10.63 1.94 -30.01
CA ARG A 355 9.82 0.76 -30.31
C ARG A 355 10.17 -0.43 -29.42
N ILE A 356 11.48 -0.68 -29.21
CA ILE A 356 11.96 -1.75 -28.31
C ILE A 356 11.50 -1.47 -26.88
N GLN A 357 11.68 -0.25 -26.38
CA GLN A 357 11.23 0.14 -25.05
C GLN A 357 9.73 -0.09 -24.86
N ARG A 358 8.91 0.33 -25.82
CA ARG A 358 7.46 0.13 -25.75
C ARG A 358 7.13 -1.37 -25.72
N THR A 359 7.74 -2.18 -26.59
CA THR A 359 7.52 -3.63 -26.63
C THR A 359 7.99 -4.31 -25.35
N LEU A 360 9.14 -3.91 -24.79
CA LEU A 360 9.65 -4.43 -23.52
C LEU A 360 8.81 -3.95 -22.34
N ARG A 361 8.34 -2.71 -22.36
CA ARG A 361 7.41 -2.18 -21.34
C ARG A 361 6.10 -2.98 -21.32
N ASP A 362 5.56 -3.29 -22.49
CA ASP A 362 4.38 -4.17 -22.61
C ASP A 362 4.67 -5.63 -22.19
N ALA A 363 5.92 -6.08 -22.35
CA ALA A 363 6.38 -7.41 -21.99
C ALA A 363 6.84 -7.52 -20.51
N TRP A 364 7.23 -6.42 -19.89
CA TRP A 364 7.73 -6.40 -18.51
C TRP A 364 6.69 -6.88 -17.50
N THR A 365 5.43 -6.62 -17.79
CA THR A 365 4.30 -7.18 -17.07
C THR A 365 3.95 -8.58 -17.61
N GLN A 366 4.88 -9.54 -17.59
CA GLN A 366 4.57 -10.90 -17.93
C GLN A 366 3.80 -11.57 -16.81
N PHE A 367 2.59 -11.97 -17.14
CA PHE A 367 1.77 -12.79 -16.28
C PHE A 367 1.88 -14.25 -16.74
N ASP A 368 2.10 -15.17 -15.81
CA ASP A 368 1.98 -16.59 -16.10
C ASP A 368 0.50 -16.98 -16.13
N ASP A 369 -0.05 -17.08 -17.34
CA ASP A 369 -1.45 -17.39 -17.54
C ASP A 369 -1.82 -18.77 -16.95
N SER A 370 -0.87 -19.71 -16.90
CA SER A 370 -1.09 -21.05 -16.32
C SER A 370 -1.32 -20.96 -14.81
N TYR A 371 -0.46 -20.21 -14.08
CA TYR A 371 -0.63 -20.00 -12.64
C TYR A 371 -1.89 -19.21 -12.32
N ILE A 372 -2.23 -18.20 -13.11
CA ILE A 372 -3.46 -17.42 -12.95
C ILE A 372 -4.69 -18.33 -13.11
N ILE A 373 -4.73 -19.18 -14.14
CA ILE A 373 -5.83 -20.10 -14.39
C ILE A 373 -5.94 -21.14 -13.26
N ILE A 374 -4.82 -21.76 -12.87
CA ILE A 374 -4.79 -22.76 -11.79
C ILE A 374 -5.28 -22.10 -10.47
N GLY A 375 -4.81 -20.91 -10.13
CA GLY A 375 -5.23 -20.19 -8.92
C GLY A 375 -6.74 -19.93 -8.90
N ASN A 376 -7.31 -19.49 -10.01
CA ASN A 376 -8.75 -19.28 -10.14
C ASN A 376 -9.55 -20.60 -10.03
N ILE A 377 -9.07 -21.71 -10.64
CA ILE A 377 -9.70 -23.04 -10.52
C ILE A 377 -9.67 -23.52 -9.05
N CYS A 378 -8.55 -23.29 -8.32
CA CYS A 378 -8.44 -23.61 -6.90
C CYS A 378 -9.48 -22.86 -6.04
N LEU A 379 -9.72 -21.57 -6.33
CA LEU A 379 -10.75 -20.79 -5.65
C LEU A 379 -12.15 -21.29 -5.98
N ILE A 380 -12.45 -21.59 -7.24
CA ILE A 380 -13.73 -22.18 -7.66
C ILE A 380 -13.96 -23.51 -6.93
N GLU A 381 -12.96 -24.37 -6.87
CA GLU A 381 -13.02 -25.66 -6.18
C GLU A 381 -13.33 -25.48 -4.69
N ALA A 382 -12.62 -24.56 -4.01
CA ALA A 382 -12.87 -24.25 -2.60
C ALA A 382 -14.29 -23.73 -2.37
N ILE A 383 -14.81 -22.86 -3.24
CA ILE A 383 -16.18 -22.33 -3.17
C ILE A 383 -17.21 -23.46 -3.31
N LEU A 384 -17.08 -24.29 -4.35
CA LEU A 384 -18.00 -25.40 -4.60
C LEU A 384 -18.00 -26.39 -3.43
N PHE A 385 -16.84 -26.67 -2.85
CA PHE A 385 -16.74 -27.51 -1.66
C PHE A 385 -17.43 -26.88 -0.43
N LEU A 386 -17.18 -25.61 -0.18
CA LEU A 386 -17.82 -24.89 0.94
C LEU A 386 -19.35 -24.87 0.76
N LEU A 387 -19.86 -24.70 -0.46
CA LEU A 387 -21.29 -24.66 -0.74
C LEU A 387 -21.94 -26.05 -0.74
N SER A 388 -21.28 -27.09 -1.24
CA SER A 388 -21.82 -28.45 -1.33
C SER A 388 -22.11 -29.11 0.01
N ALA A 389 -21.46 -28.67 1.09
CA ALA A 389 -21.63 -29.19 2.44
C ALA A 389 -21.36 -30.72 2.54
N GLN A 390 -20.55 -31.27 1.65
CA GLN A 390 -20.19 -32.69 1.69
C GLN A 390 -19.53 -33.06 3.03
N LYS A 391 -19.90 -34.24 3.54
CA LYS A 391 -19.14 -34.89 4.60
C LYS A 391 -17.82 -35.36 3.97
N VAL A 392 -16.69 -34.93 4.53
CA VAL A 392 -15.37 -35.34 4.08
C VAL A 392 -15.18 -36.82 4.37
N SER A 393 -15.20 -37.69 3.36
CA SER A 393 -14.72 -39.05 3.48
C SER A 393 -13.18 -39.07 3.56
N ILE A 394 -12.59 -40.16 4.06
CA ILE A 394 -11.12 -40.30 4.14
C ILE A 394 -10.51 -40.19 2.73
N GLU A 395 -11.16 -40.75 1.73
CA GLU A 395 -10.71 -40.71 0.33
C GLU A 395 -10.62 -39.28 -0.19
N TRP A 396 -11.67 -38.48 0.03
CA TRP A 396 -11.69 -37.06 -0.32
C TRP A 396 -10.64 -36.23 0.46
N PHE A 397 -10.39 -36.57 1.73
CA PHE A 397 -9.34 -35.92 2.49
C PHE A 397 -7.95 -36.20 1.89
N ILE A 398 -7.68 -37.45 1.48
CA ILE A 398 -6.42 -37.85 0.83
C ILE A 398 -6.24 -37.11 -0.52
N VAL A 399 -7.27 -37.12 -1.38
CA VAL A 399 -7.20 -36.42 -2.68
C VAL A 399 -6.93 -34.93 -2.51
N ARG A 400 -7.62 -34.27 -1.59
CA ARG A 400 -7.42 -32.82 -1.34
C ARG A 400 -6.06 -32.54 -0.74
N SER A 401 -5.61 -33.35 0.22
CA SER A 401 -4.26 -33.20 0.78
C SER A 401 -3.21 -33.36 -0.33
N GLY A 402 -3.41 -34.29 -1.25
CA GLY A 402 -2.57 -34.46 -2.43
C GLY A 402 -2.57 -33.22 -3.34
N CYS A 403 -3.75 -32.65 -3.63
CA CYS A 403 -3.86 -31.40 -4.41
C CYS A 403 -3.16 -30.23 -3.73
N ILE A 404 -3.32 -30.07 -2.41
CA ILE A 404 -2.64 -28.99 -1.63
C ILE A 404 -1.12 -29.20 -1.67
N LEU A 405 -0.63 -30.43 -1.45
CA LEU A 405 0.80 -30.73 -1.55
C LEU A 405 1.36 -30.44 -2.94
N LEU A 406 0.62 -30.78 -4.00
CA LEU A 406 1.00 -30.48 -5.37
C LEU A 406 1.00 -28.95 -5.65
N GLN A 407 0.03 -28.20 -5.10
CA GLN A 407 0.02 -26.74 -5.16
C GLN A 407 1.25 -26.15 -4.46
N CYS A 408 1.59 -26.64 -3.25
CA CYS A 408 2.78 -26.21 -2.52
C CYS A 408 4.07 -26.53 -3.30
N ALA A 409 4.15 -27.71 -3.93
CA ALA A 409 5.30 -28.10 -4.74
C ALA A 409 5.47 -27.16 -5.95
N LEU A 410 4.38 -26.76 -6.61
CA LEU A 410 4.43 -25.80 -7.72
C LEU A 410 4.89 -24.38 -7.27
N LEU A 411 4.59 -23.98 -6.04
CA LEU A 411 5.05 -22.70 -5.49
C LEU A 411 6.54 -22.72 -5.15
N VAL A 412 7.10 -23.87 -4.79
CA VAL A 412 8.51 -24.01 -4.41
C VAL A 412 9.40 -24.27 -5.62
N ASP A 413 8.93 -25.10 -6.55
CA ASP A 413 9.66 -25.48 -7.75
C ASP A 413 9.06 -24.77 -8.97
N HIS A 414 9.68 -23.67 -9.38
CA HIS A 414 9.36 -22.94 -10.61
C HIS A 414 9.66 -23.75 -11.88
N SER A 415 9.83 -25.10 -11.75
CA SER A 415 10.04 -25.95 -12.91
C SER A 415 8.80 -25.92 -13.81
N GLU A 416 9.02 -25.60 -15.08
CA GLU A 416 8.02 -25.57 -16.15
C GLU A 416 7.49 -27.00 -16.50
N SER A 417 7.25 -27.83 -15.50
CA SER A 417 6.70 -29.18 -15.71
C SER A 417 5.25 -29.08 -16.16
N LYS A 418 5.07 -28.95 -17.48
CA LYS A 418 3.73 -28.98 -18.12
C LYS A 418 2.91 -30.17 -17.66
N ALA A 419 3.56 -31.30 -17.36
CA ALA A 419 2.92 -32.51 -16.87
C ALA A 419 2.30 -32.34 -15.48
N ALA A 420 3.03 -31.70 -14.53
CA ALA A 420 2.52 -31.44 -13.18
C ALA A 420 1.33 -30.47 -13.21
N ASN A 421 1.44 -29.39 -14.00
CA ASN A 421 0.36 -28.41 -14.18
C ASN A 421 -0.90 -29.07 -14.79
N THR A 422 -0.73 -29.95 -15.77
CA THR A 422 -1.85 -30.68 -16.40
C THR A 422 -2.52 -31.65 -15.43
N LEU A 423 -1.72 -32.40 -14.64
CA LEU A 423 -2.25 -33.33 -13.63
C LEU A 423 -3.02 -32.58 -12.53
N LEU A 424 -2.49 -31.46 -12.06
CA LEU A 424 -3.17 -30.64 -11.05
C LEU A 424 -4.47 -30.06 -11.59
N THR A 425 -4.46 -29.52 -12.81
CA THR A 425 -5.67 -28.99 -13.47
C THR A 425 -6.73 -30.04 -13.63
N MET A 426 -6.37 -31.30 -14.06
CA MET A 426 -7.29 -32.42 -14.16
C MET A 426 -7.87 -32.81 -12.79
N ALA A 427 -7.03 -32.95 -11.74
CA ALA A 427 -7.48 -33.33 -10.40
C ALA A 427 -8.45 -32.29 -9.82
N LEU A 428 -8.14 -30.99 -9.99
CA LEU A 428 -9.01 -29.90 -9.56
C LEU A 428 -10.33 -29.86 -10.34
N SER A 429 -10.28 -30.10 -11.65
CA SER A 429 -11.50 -30.14 -12.49
C SER A 429 -12.44 -31.28 -12.09
N VAL A 430 -11.91 -32.47 -11.78
CA VAL A 430 -12.70 -33.59 -11.26
C VAL A 430 -13.30 -33.23 -9.89
N SER A 431 -12.56 -32.60 -9.01
CA SER A 431 -13.05 -32.13 -7.70
C SER A 431 -14.17 -31.10 -7.86
N CYS A 432 -13.99 -30.13 -8.75
CA CYS A 432 -15.01 -29.12 -9.08
C CYS A 432 -16.30 -29.77 -9.59
N LEU A 433 -16.18 -30.70 -10.54
CA LEU A 433 -17.35 -31.41 -11.15
C LEU A 433 -18.12 -32.20 -10.08
N SER A 434 -17.42 -32.95 -9.25
CA SER A 434 -18.04 -33.74 -8.15
C SER A 434 -18.76 -32.83 -7.15
N SER A 435 -18.13 -31.73 -6.75
CA SER A 435 -18.73 -30.77 -5.82
C SER A 435 -19.93 -30.04 -6.44
N ALA A 436 -19.87 -29.70 -7.72
CA ALA A 436 -20.98 -29.09 -8.45
C ALA A 436 -22.17 -30.05 -8.57
N ILE A 437 -21.95 -31.34 -8.94
CA ILE A 437 -22.99 -32.36 -9.01
C ILE A 437 -23.67 -32.52 -7.66
N SER A 438 -22.89 -32.59 -6.56
CA SER A 438 -23.41 -32.70 -5.20
C SER A 438 -24.28 -31.50 -4.83
N LEU A 439 -23.85 -30.27 -5.17
CA LEU A 439 -24.59 -29.04 -4.91
C LEU A 439 -25.93 -29.01 -5.67
N VAL A 440 -25.91 -29.33 -6.97
CA VAL A 440 -27.10 -29.37 -7.83
C VAL A 440 -28.08 -30.43 -7.35
N SER A 441 -27.61 -31.65 -7.07
CA SER A 441 -28.45 -32.76 -6.59
C SER A 441 -29.16 -32.39 -5.28
N ARG A 442 -28.44 -31.74 -4.39
CA ARG A 442 -29.00 -31.26 -3.12
C ARG A 442 -30.07 -30.18 -3.32
N LYS A 443 -29.81 -29.19 -4.19
CA LYS A 443 -30.77 -28.11 -4.49
C LYS A 443 -32.03 -28.63 -5.17
N LEU A 444 -31.91 -29.64 -6.05
CA LEU A 444 -33.05 -30.30 -6.65
C LEU A 444 -33.91 -31.07 -5.63
N GLN A 445 -33.29 -31.67 -4.59
CA GLN A 445 -33.99 -32.37 -3.51
C GLN A 445 -34.70 -31.39 -2.55
N GLU A 446 -34.06 -30.26 -2.24
CA GLU A 446 -34.62 -29.24 -1.30
C GLU A 446 -35.75 -28.41 -1.92
N GLY A 447 -35.88 -28.41 -3.26
CA GLY A 447 -36.86 -27.59 -3.99
C GLY A 447 -36.49 -26.10 -4.00
N PHE A 448 -36.99 -25.35 -5.00
CA PHE A 448 -36.73 -23.93 -5.17
C PHE A 448 -37.74 -23.10 -4.32
N LYS A 449 -37.35 -22.77 -3.08
CA LYS A 449 -38.02 -21.72 -2.31
C LYS A 449 -37.10 -20.52 -2.18
N ILE A 450 -37.48 -19.39 -2.77
CA ILE A 450 -36.69 -18.15 -2.69
C ILE A 450 -37.09 -17.41 -1.38
N GLY A 451 -36.11 -17.25 -0.49
CA GLY A 451 -36.23 -16.47 0.75
C GLY A 451 -35.35 -15.21 0.75
N VAL A 452 -35.42 -14.41 1.80
CA VAL A 452 -34.58 -13.22 1.97
C VAL A 452 -33.09 -13.59 2.00
N ALA A 453 -32.76 -14.77 2.56
CA ALA A 453 -31.39 -15.29 2.57
C ALA A 453 -30.84 -15.54 1.17
N ASP A 454 -31.65 -16.04 0.24
CA ASP A 454 -31.23 -16.27 -1.15
C ASP A 454 -31.04 -14.93 -1.89
N ILE A 455 -31.93 -13.95 -1.65
CA ILE A 455 -31.81 -12.61 -2.19
C ILE A 455 -30.51 -11.94 -1.68
N ALA A 456 -30.23 -12.03 -0.38
CA ALA A 456 -29.01 -11.50 0.20
C ALA A 456 -27.74 -12.18 -0.34
N PHE A 457 -27.79 -13.50 -0.56
CA PHE A 457 -26.71 -14.26 -1.21
C PHE A 457 -26.47 -13.77 -2.64
N VAL A 458 -27.53 -13.65 -3.44
CA VAL A 458 -27.45 -13.15 -4.82
C VAL A 458 -26.92 -11.72 -4.86
N ALA A 459 -27.34 -10.86 -3.93
CA ALA A 459 -26.84 -9.50 -3.83
C ALA A 459 -25.31 -9.45 -3.62
N VAL A 460 -24.76 -10.32 -2.75
CA VAL A 460 -23.30 -10.42 -2.55
C VAL A 460 -22.60 -10.95 -3.82
N VAL A 461 -23.19 -11.92 -4.52
CA VAL A 461 -22.63 -12.43 -5.78
C VAL A 461 -22.62 -11.36 -6.85
N LEU A 462 -23.73 -10.64 -7.04
CA LEU A 462 -23.79 -9.53 -8.03
C LEU A 462 -22.82 -8.41 -7.67
N HIS A 463 -22.70 -8.08 -6.40
CA HIS A 463 -21.68 -7.12 -5.93
C HIS A 463 -20.25 -7.62 -6.20
N SER A 464 -20.00 -8.93 -6.07
CA SER A 464 -18.70 -9.51 -6.43
C SER A 464 -18.41 -9.41 -7.93
N VAL A 465 -19.41 -9.70 -8.78
CA VAL A 465 -19.32 -9.55 -10.24
C VAL A 465 -19.05 -8.09 -10.63
N SER A 466 -19.61 -7.12 -9.92
CA SER A 466 -19.43 -5.69 -10.22
C SER A 466 -17.97 -5.21 -10.11
N GLN A 467 -17.09 -5.97 -9.47
CA GLN A 467 -15.65 -5.68 -9.40
C GLN A 467 -14.94 -5.66 -10.77
N PHE A 468 -15.58 -6.14 -11.84
CA PHE A 468 -15.08 -5.97 -13.21
C PHE A 468 -15.20 -4.54 -13.73
N SER A 469 -15.98 -3.68 -13.09
CA SER A 469 -16.15 -2.29 -13.48
C SER A 469 -15.31 -1.38 -12.59
N ASN A 470 -14.45 -0.53 -13.19
CA ASN A 470 -13.69 0.50 -12.48
C ASN A 470 -14.59 1.43 -11.67
N SER A 471 -15.69 1.91 -12.25
CA SER A 471 -16.64 2.78 -11.53
C SER A 471 -17.24 2.12 -10.28
N PHE A 472 -17.58 0.82 -10.35
CA PHE A 472 -18.09 0.12 -9.16
C PHE A 472 -17.02 -0.10 -8.10
N VAL A 473 -15.76 -0.31 -8.47
CA VAL A 473 -14.65 -0.43 -7.50
C VAL A 473 -14.39 0.93 -6.82
N ILE A 474 -14.47 2.02 -7.57
CA ILE A 474 -14.30 3.38 -7.02
C ILE A 474 -15.41 3.68 -6.00
N TYR A 475 -16.68 3.45 -6.37
CA TYR A 475 -17.84 3.75 -5.53
C TYR A 475 -18.34 2.57 -4.68
N GLU A 476 -17.49 1.57 -4.43
CA GLU A 476 -17.86 0.34 -3.71
C GLU A 476 -18.39 0.59 -2.29
N ALA A 477 -17.83 1.59 -1.59
CA ALA A 477 -18.32 2.01 -0.26
C ALA A 477 -19.82 2.33 -0.28
N MET A 478 -20.22 3.16 -1.24
CA MET A 478 -21.61 3.58 -1.44
C MET A 478 -22.50 2.38 -1.81
N VAL A 479 -22.06 1.56 -2.76
CA VAL A 479 -22.80 0.36 -3.20
C VAL A 479 -23.03 -0.61 -2.03
N THR A 480 -21.97 -0.90 -1.27
CA THR A 480 -22.04 -1.81 -0.11
C THR A 480 -22.99 -1.29 0.96
N ARG A 481 -22.98 0.03 1.22
CA ARG A 481 -23.91 0.70 2.13
C ARG A 481 -25.36 0.46 1.72
N TYR A 482 -25.70 0.65 0.45
CA TYR A 482 -27.06 0.43 -0.05
C TYR A 482 -27.47 -1.05 0.01
N LEU A 483 -26.56 -1.98 -0.26
CA LEU A 483 -26.84 -3.41 -0.13
C LEU A 483 -27.14 -3.80 1.32
N ILE A 484 -26.39 -3.30 2.29
CA ILE A 484 -26.66 -3.54 3.72
C ILE A 484 -28.04 -2.96 4.10
N GLN A 485 -28.35 -1.74 3.66
CA GLN A 485 -29.67 -1.13 3.89
C GLN A 485 -30.79 -2.00 3.32
N GLY A 486 -30.61 -2.51 2.10
CA GLY A 486 -31.57 -3.41 1.44
C GLY A 486 -31.78 -4.71 2.22
N VAL A 487 -30.72 -5.37 2.67
CA VAL A 487 -30.81 -6.60 3.49
C VAL A 487 -31.53 -6.32 4.82
N LEU A 488 -31.16 -5.26 5.53
CA LEU A 488 -31.80 -4.91 6.81
C LEU A 488 -33.30 -4.56 6.63
N LEU A 489 -33.63 -3.85 5.55
CA LEU A 489 -34.99 -3.48 5.23
C LEU A 489 -35.82 -4.74 4.88
N ALA A 490 -35.33 -5.62 4.02
CA ALA A 490 -36.00 -6.86 3.64
C ALA A 490 -36.27 -7.75 4.85
N SER A 491 -35.26 -7.94 5.71
CA SER A 491 -35.41 -8.70 6.97
C SER A 491 -36.44 -8.05 7.92
N THR A 492 -36.42 -6.72 8.01
CA THR A 492 -37.41 -6.00 8.86
C THR A 492 -38.83 -6.16 8.33
N ILE A 493 -39.03 -6.05 7.01
CA ILE A 493 -40.35 -6.26 6.38
C ILE A 493 -40.85 -7.69 6.62
N ALA A 494 -39.98 -8.69 6.44
CA ALA A 494 -40.32 -10.09 6.73
C ALA A 494 -40.74 -10.29 8.20
N ASN A 495 -40.02 -9.67 9.13
CA ASN A 495 -40.35 -9.70 10.57
C ASN A 495 -41.68 -9.01 10.88
N ILE A 496 -42.00 -7.87 10.25
CA ILE A 496 -43.27 -7.15 10.41
C ILE A 496 -44.44 -7.98 9.83
N GLY A 497 -44.24 -8.59 8.65
CA GLY A 497 -45.25 -9.47 8.04
C GLY A 497 -45.65 -10.64 8.95
N ASN A 498 -44.67 -11.20 9.69
CA ASN A 498 -44.96 -12.24 10.71
C ASN A 498 -45.69 -11.70 11.93
N LEU A 499 -45.51 -10.43 12.30
CA LEU A 499 -46.18 -9.76 13.43
C LEU A 499 -47.58 -9.22 13.10
N ALA A 500 -47.84 -8.81 11.87
CA ALA A 500 -49.15 -8.38 11.41
C ALA A 500 -50.20 -9.50 11.60
N LYS A 501 -49.77 -10.76 11.54
CA LYS A 501 -50.60 -11.92 11.91
C LYS A 501 -50.92 -11.96 13.40
N LYS A 502 -50.21 -11.23 14.29
CA LYS A 502 -50.39 -11.22 15.75
C LYS A 502 -51.07 -9.95 16.31
N LYS A 503 -51.61 -9.06 15.47
CA LYS A 503 -52.31 -7.81 15.86
C LYS A 503 -51.58 -6.87 16.83
N SER A 504 -50.21 -6.82 16.77
CA SER A 504 -49.44 -5.90 17.61
C SER A 504 -49.15 -4.59 16.86
N SER A 505 -48.97 -3.49 17.61
CA SER A 505 -48.65 -2.17 17.02
C SER A 505 -47.31 -2.19 16.26
N ILE A 506 -47.29 -1.70 15.04
CA ILE A 506 -46.09 -1.60 14.18
C ILE A 506 -45.02 -0.73 14.85
N TRP A 507 -45.42 0.34 15.54
CA TRP A 507 -44.49 1.28 16.18
C TRP A 507 -43.78 0.73 17.43
N SER A 508 -44.36 -0.31 18.08
CA SER A 508 -43.73 -1.01 19.18
C SER A 508 -42.75 -2.09 18.73
N ASN A 509 -42.58 -2.27 17.41
CA ASN A 509 -41.69 -3.27 16.84
C ASN A 509 -40.23 -2.89 17.06
N ARG A 510 -39.53 -3.67 17.88
CA ARG A 510 -38.13 -3.48 18.21
C ARG A 510 -37.21 -3.53 16.95
N SER A 511 -37.56 -4.37 15.98
CA SER A 511 -36.78 -4.46 14.73
C SER A 511 -36.81 -3.15 13.93
N LEU A 512 -37.97 -2.46 13.91
CA LEU A 512 -38.07 -1.16 13.24
C LEU A 512 -37.25 -0.07 13.95
N GLN A 513 -37.28 -0.05 15.30
CA GLN A 513 -36.45 0.89 16.06
C GLN A 513 -34.95 0.66 15.82
N LEU A 514 -34.52 -0.62 15.83
CA LEU A 514 -33.14 -0.98 15.54
C LEU A 514 -32.73 -0.63 14.08
N LEU A 515 -33.66 -0.82 13.13
CA LEU A 515 -33.44 -0.45 11.73
C LEU A 515 -33.14 1.05 11.59
N VAL A 516 -33.93 1.91 12.24
CA VAL A 516 -33.73 3.38 12.18
C VAL A 516 -32.32 3.73 12.69
N ILE A 517 -31.89 3.13 13.79
CA ILE A 517 -30.54 3.37 14.34
C ILE A 517 -29.45 2.87 13.37
N CYS A 518 -29.61 1.65 12.81
CA CYS A 518 -28.66 1.12 11.82
C CYS A 518 -28.58 2.03 10.58
N LEU A 519 -29.70 2.53 10.08
CA LEU A 519 -29.74 3.45 8.93
C LEU A 519 -29.04 4.78 9.25
N ALA A 520 -29.20 5.31 10.47
CA ALA A 520 -28.49 6.51 10.91
C ALA A 520 -26.98 6.28 10.95
N ILE A 521 -26.52 5.14 11.49
CA ILE A 521 -25.10 4.77 11.51
C ILE A 521 -24.57 4.62 10.07
N LEU A 522 -25.29 3.92 9.20
CA LEU A 522 -24.88 3.74 7.80
C LEU A 522 -24.79 5.08 7.04
N ARG A 523 -25.63 6.06 7.40
CA ARG A 523 -25.60 7.41 6.81
C ARG A 523 -24.45 8.28 7.34
N SER A 524 -23.79 7.89 8.42
CA SER A 524 -22.61 8.62 8.94
C SER A 524 -21.31 8.28 8.21
N GLU A 525 -21.30 7.27 7.32
CA GLU A 525 -20.11 6.83 6.59
C GLU A 525 -19.37 7.96 5.84
N PRO A 526 -20.03 8.87 5.11
CA PRO A 526 -19.30 9.91 4.38
C PRO A 526 -18.44 10.82 5.26
N TYR A 527 -18.76 10.94 6.54
CA TYR A 527 -17.98 11.77 7.48
C TYR A 527 -16.63 11.15 7.85
N PHE A 528 -16.48 9.82 7.73
CA PHE A 528 -15.27 9.07 8.07
C PHE A 528 -14.56 8.50 6.84
N HIS A 529 -15.21 8.54 5.68
CA HIS A 529 -14.66 8.07 4.41
C HIS A 529 -13.46 8.94 3.99
N ARG A 530 -12.40 8.28 3.52
CA ARG A 530 -11.28 8.95 2.84
C ARG A 530 -11.56 8.98 1.35
N CYS A 531 -11.62 10.19 0.80
CA CYS A 531 -11.83 10.39 -0.62
C CYS A 531 -10.68 9.78 -1.42
N ARG A 532 -11.03 9.08 -2.50
CA ARG A 532 -10.07 8.67 -3.52
C ARG A 532 -9.91 9.80 -4.53
N GLU A 533 -8.77 9.84 -5.22
CA GLU A 533 -8.52 10.83 -6.26
C GLU A 533 -9.49 10.72 -7.43
N GLU A 534 -9.99 9.51 -7.70
CA GLU A 534 -10.96 9.24 -8.76
C GLU A 534 -12.40 9.63 -8.40
N GLU A 535 -12.67 9.97 -7.15
CA GLU A 535 -13.99 10.41 -6.68
C GLU A 535 -14.15 11.91 -6.87
N VAL A 536 -14.61 12.34 -8.04
CA VAL A 536 -14.69 13.76 -8.48
C VAL A 536 -15.46 14.65 -7.50
N ASP A 537 -16.54 14.12 -6.90
CA ASP A 537 -17.46 14.89 -6.03
C ASP A 537 -17.25 14.61 -4.53
N CYS A 538 -16.16 13.94 -4.15
CA CYS A 538 -15.92 13.60 -2.76
C CYS A 538 -15.37 14.80 -1.98
N VAL A 539 -15.98 15.09 -0.85
CA VAL A 539 -15.53 16.14 0.08
C VAL A 539 -14.99 15.48 1.35
N GLN A 540 -13.71 15.75 1.63
CA GLN A 540 -13.07 15.25 2.84
C GLN A 540 -13.64 15.97 4.07
N HIS A 541 -14.40 15.25 4.88
CA HIS A 541 -14.99 15.80 6.10
C HIS A 541 -13.99 15.86 7.27
N TYR A 542 -14.24 16.74 8.22
CA TYR A 542 -13.41 17.02 9.39
C TYR A 542 -12.86 15.78 10.14
N PRO A 543 -13.66 14.75 10.49
CA PRO A 543 -13.13 13.58 11.21
C PRO A 543 -12.09 12.78 10.41
N ALA A 544 -12.23 12.75 9.08
CA ALA A 544 -11.36 11.98 8.18
C ALA A 544 -10.12 12.75 7.70
N GLN A 545 -10.00 14.05 7.99
CA GLN A 545 -8.84 14.86 7.61
C GLN A 545 -7.57 14.40 8.37
N ILE A 546 -6.41 14.66 7.80
CA ILE A 546 -5.13 14.40 8.47
C ILE A 546 -5.07 15.26 9.73
N PHE A 547 -4.73 14.65 10.87
CA PHE A 547 -4.75 15.34 12.17
C PHE A 547 -3.90 16.63 12.18
N SER A 548 -2.72 16.56 11.63
CA SER A 548 -1.77 17.68 11.56
C SER A 548 -2.19 18.80 10.60
N SER A 549 -3.10 18.55 9.66
CA SER A 549 -3.64 19.60 8.78
C SER A 549 -4.71 20.47 9.43
N LEU A 550 -5.14 20.10 10.64
CA LEU A 550 -6.18 20.81 11.38
C LEU A 550 -5.60 21.93 12.22
N SER A 551 -6.38 23.00 12.42
CA SER A 551 -6.05 24.03 13.42
C SER A 551 -5.99 23.42 14.83
N VAL A 552 -5.26 24.05 15.76
CA VAL A 552 -5.13 23.57 17.15
C VAL A 552 -6.49 23.37 17.83
N ASP A 553 -7.41 24.32 17.61
CA ASP A 553 -8.77 24.23 18.15
C ASP A 553 -9.52 23.02 17.57
N ALA A 554 -9.36 22.79 16.27
CA ALA A 554 -9.97 21.67 15.60
C ALA A 554 -9.41 20.33 16.07
N GLN A 555 -8.10 20.23 16.31
CA GLN A 555 -7.46 19.06 16.90
C GLN A 555 -7.99 18.77 18.30
N PHE A 556 -8.13 19.81 19.13
CA PHE A 556 -8.70 19.67 20.47
C PHE A 556 -10.11 19.11 20.45
N TRP A 557 -10.99 19.67 19.60
CA TRP A 557 -12.38 19.18 19.48
C TRP A 557 -12.46 17.73 18.98
N ARG A 558 -11.57 17.34 18.06
CA ARG A 558 -11.50 15.97 17.55
C ARG A 558 -11.09 14.98 18.64
N VAL A 559 -10.06 15.30 19.43
CA VAL A 559 -9.62 14.47 20.58
C VAL A 559 -10.70 14.38 21.63
N LEU A 560 -11.38 15.48 21.91
CA LEU A 560 -12.49 15.51 22.87
C LEU A 560 -13.66 14.64 22.40
N PHE A 561 -14.02 14.70 21.11
CA PHE A 561 -15.08 13.87 20.53
C PHE A 561 -14.73 12.39 20.57
N ALA A 562 -13.50 12.03 20.26
CA ALA A 562 -12.98 10.67 20.38
C ALA A 562 -13.04 10.17 21.82
N ALA A 563 -12.58 10.96 22.80
CA ALA A 563 -12.64 10.61 24.21
C ALA A 563 -14.08 10.38 24.72
N ILE A 564 -15.01 11.27 24.36
CA ILE A 564 -16.42 11.12 24.70
C ILE A 564 -16.99 9.83 24.09
N SER A 565 -16.64 9.53 22.84
CA SER A 565 -17.08 8.31 22.14
C SER A 565 -16.56 7.05 22.85
N LEU A 566 -15.31 7.03 23.26
CA LEU A 566 -14.69 5.92 24.02
C LEU A 566 -15.34 5.72 25.39
N LEU A 567 -15.63 6.82 26.11
CA LEU A 567 -16.33 6.75 27.39
C LEU A 567 -17.77 6.24 27.23
N GLY A 568 -18.47 6.71 26.20
CA GLY A 568 -19.81 6.23 25.84
C GLY A 568 -19.83 4.74 25.51
N PHE A 569 -18.84 4.29 24.71
CA PHE A 569 -18.64 2.87 24.39
C PHE A 569 -18.39 2.05 25.65
N ASN A 570 -17.48 2.48 26.52
CA ASN A 570 -17.17 1.79 27.77
C ASN A 570 -18.41 1.66 28.67
N TYR A 571 -19.14 2.74 28.85
CA TYR A 571 -20.40 2.71 29.63
C TYR A 571 -21.43 1.75 29.02
N GLY A 572 -21.69 1.86 27.72
CA GLY A 572 -22.60 0.97 27.01
C GLY A 572 -22.18 -0.48 27.09
N PHE A 573 -20.90 -0.77 26.87
CA PHE A 573 -20.35 -2.11 26.92
C PHE A 573 -20.57 -2.75 28.32
N HIS A 574 -20.25 -2.01 29.40
CA HIS A 574 -20.45 -2.51 30.75
C HIS A 574 -21.92 -2.68 31.13
N LYS A 575 -22.80 -1.81 30.65
CA LYS A 575 -24.24 -1.90 30.89
C LYS A 575 -24.89 -3.13 30.25
N TYR A 576 -24.48 -3.45 29.00
CA TYR A 576 -25.13 -4.48 28.20
C TYR A 576 -24.44 -5.84 28.24
N PHE A 577 -23.14 -5.90 28.47
CA PHE A 577 -22.37 -7.15 28.43
C PHE A 577 -21.82 -7.60 29.77
N CYS A 578 -21.76 -6.72 30.79
CA CYS A 578 -21.17 -7.02 32.08
C CYS A 578 -22.22 -6.87 33.19
N SER A 579 -22.97 -7.94 33.48
CA SER A 579 -23.94 -7.92 34.61
C SER A 579 -23.22 -7.75 35.95
N PRO A 580 -23.67 -6.84 36.83
CA PRO A 580 -23.10 -6.66 38.16
C PRO A 580 -23.11 -7.96 39.02
N SER A 581 -24.09 -8.85 38.83
CA SER A 581 -24.25 -10.09 39.57
C SER A 581 -23.23 -11.17 39.22
N THR A 582 -22.56 -11.08 38.05
CA THR A 582 -21.58 -12.07 37.57
C THR A 582 -20.12 -11.64 37.74
N CYS A 583 -19.88 -10.44 38.26
CA CYS A 583 -18.53 -9.92 38.43
C CYS A 583 -17.84 -10.43 39.70
N SER A 584 -16.92 -11.36 39.56
CA SER A 584 -15.93 -11.74 40.60
C SER A 584 -15.02 -10.56 40.99
N GLY A 585 -14.23 -10.70 42.06
CA GLY A 585 -13.31 -9.63 42.50
C GLY A 585 -12.34 -9.16 41.42
N SER A 586 -11.73 -10.07 40.66
CA SER A 586 -10.81 -9.77 39.56
C SER A 586 -11.51 -9.07 38.37
N LEU A 587 -12.74 -9.44 38.04
CA LEU A 587 -13.52 -8.80 36.99
C LEU A 587 -13.98 -7.37 37.37
N ARG A 588 -14.20 -7.11 38.66
CA ARG A 588 -14.45 -5.75 39.17
C ARG A 588 -13.23 -4.86 38.98
N ILE A 589 -12.04 -5.40 39.23
CA ILE A 589 -10.79 -4.67 38.98
C ILE A 589 -10.63 -4.35 37.50
N LEU A 590 -10.85 -5.33 36.59
CA LEU A 590 -10.78 -5.10 35.14
C LEU A 590 -11.77 -4.03 34.67
N ARG A 591 -12.99 -4.03 35.23
CA ARG A 591 -14.00 -3.00 34.97
C ARG A 591 -13.49 -1.61 35.40
N ALA A 592 -12.89 -1.49 36.56
CA ALA A 592 -12.32 -0.23 37.05
C ALA A 592 -11.12 0.21 36.21
N LEU A 593 -10.26 -0.70 35.79
CA LEU A 593 -9.07 -0.41 34.95
C LEU A 593 -9.43 0.06 33.54
N SER A 594 -10.62 -0.21 33.04
CA SER A 594 -11.04 0.26 31.70
C SER A 594 -11.06 1.80 31.60
N PHE A 595 -11.38 2.52 32.67
CA PHE A 595 -11.42 3.99 32.66
C PHE A 595 -10.04 4.64 32.56
N PRO A 596 -9.02 4.28 33.40
CA PRO A 596 -7.69 4.84 33.25
C PRO A 596 -7.04 4.46 31.89
N ILE A 597 -7.35 3.29 31.32
CA ILE A 597 -6.82 2.94 29.98
C ILE A 597 -7.41 3.85 28.90
N ILE A 598 -8.71 4.13 28.93
CA ILE A 598 -9.33 5.10 28.01
C ILE A 598 -8.73 6.49 28.20
N ALA A 599 -8.51 6.90 29.43
CA ALA A 599 -7.82 8.16 29.71
C ALA A 599 -6.39 8.19 29.11
N LEU A 600 -5.65 7.09 29.18
CA LEU A 600 -4.33 6.95 28.57
C LEU A 600 -4.39 6.98 27.03
N ILE A 601 -5.41 6.37 26.41
CA ILE A 601 -5.60 6.42 24.94
C ILE A 601 -5.85 7.89 24.53
N SER A 602 -6.74 8.59 25.22
CA SER A 602 -7.01 10.01 24.94
C SER A 602 -5.78 10.91 25.23
N PHE A 603 -5.02 10.62 26.29
CA PHE A 603 -3.79 11.32 26.60
C PHE A 603 -2.71 11.11 25.54
N HIS A 604 -2.61 9.92 24.98
CA HIS A 604 -1.71 9.64 23.85
C HIS A 604 -2.01 10.56 22.65
N SER A 605 -3.29 10.73 22.27
CA SER A 605 -3.69 11.65 21.20
C SER A 605 -3.28 13.11 21.51
N ILE A 606 -3.35 13.54 22.76
CA ILE A 606 -2.86 14.86 23.17
C ILE A 606 -1.33 14.96 23.04
N LEU A 607 -0.60 13.91 23.45
CA LEU A 607 0.85 13.88 23.33
C LEU A 607 1.36 14.00 21.90
N GLN A 608 0.61 13.52 20.91
CA GLN A 608 0.97 13.63 19.50
C GLN A 608 0.97 15.08 18.98
N VAL A 609 0.22 15.98 19.65
CA VAL A 609 0.14 17.41 19.29
C VAL A 609 1.27 18.22 19.94
N LEU A 610 1.75 17.76 21.11
CA LEU A 610 2.73 18.52 21.90
C LEU A 610 4.16 18.35 21.35
N PRO A 611 4.91 19.43 21.13
CA PRO A 611 6.30 19.35 20.73
C PRO A 611 7.15 18.60 21.77
N ASN A 612 8.18 17.86 21.33
CA ASN A 612 9.11 17.09 22.17
C ASN A 612 8.46 16.00 23.06
N SER A 613 7.30 15.48 22.69
CA SER A 613 6.56 14.48 23.46
C SER A 613 6.69 13.05 22.95
N SER A 614 7.44 12.81 21.88
CA SER A 614 7.53 11.50 21.20
C SER A 614 7.89 10.34 22.14
N PHE A 615 8.90 10.52 23.02
CA PHE A 615 9.27 9.48 24.01
C PHE A 615 8.15 9.16 25.00
N ARG A 616 7.43 10.17 25.48
CA ARG A 616 6.28 9.99 26.40
C ARG A 616 5.12 9.31 25.70
N ALA A 617 4.89 9.63 24.44
CA ALA A 617 3.87 9.00 23.62
C ALA A 617 4.14 7.49 23.44
N VAL A 618 5.38 7.09 23.13
CA VAL A 618 5.79 5.68 23.00
C VAL A 618 5.57 4.91 24.29
N ILE A 619 6.02 5.42 25.44
CA ILE A 619 5.84 4.76 26.74
C ILE A 619 4.35 4.60 27.07
N THR A 620 3.53 5.62 26.83
CA THR A 620 2.09 5.56 27.08
C THR A 620 1.44 4.39 26.32
N VAL A 621 1.81 4.22 25.05
CA VAL A 621 1.33 3.13 24.20
C VAL A 621 1.77 1.76 24.72
N GLN A 622 3.04 1.62 25.11
CA GLN A 622 3.57 0.35 25.65
C GLN A 622 2.83 -0.05 26.93
N ILE A 623 2.53 0.91 27.82
CA ILE A 623 1.71 0.68 29.02
C ILE A 623 0.32 0.17 28.63
N ILE A 624 -0.31 0.75 27.61
CA ILE A 624 -1.64 0.29 27.13
C ILE A 624 -1.55 -1.13 26.57
N TYR A 625 -0.55 -1.46 25.77
CA TYR A 625 -0.37 -2.81 25.22
C TYR A 625 -0.16 -3.87 26.31
N ILE A 626 0.73 -3.60 27.27
CA ILE A 626 0.98 -4.51 28.40
C ILE A 626 -0.27 -4.65 29.27
N GLY A 627 -0.91 -3.53 29.60
CA GLY A 627 -2.16 -3.52 30.38
C GLY A 627 -3.28 -4.28 29.70
N SER A 628 -3.42 -4.13 28.37
CA SER A 628 -4.38 -4.88 27.55
C SER A 628 -4.10 -6.38 27.61
N LEU A 629 -2.85 -6.81 27.38
CA LEU A 629 -2.45 -8.23 27.39
C LEU A 629 -2.72 -8.88 28.74
N ILE A 630 -2.32 -8.23 29.84
CA ILE A 630 -2.56 -8.72 31.20
C ILE A 630 -4.08 -8.83 31.45
N SER A 631 -4.84 -7.80 31.05
CA SER A 631 -6.29 -7.79 31.21
C SER A 631 -6.97 -8.91 30.44
N VAL A 632 -6.54 -9.20 29.21
CA VAL A 632 -7.04 -10.33 28.41
C VAL A 632 -6.75 -11.66 29.12
N ILE A 633 -5.53 -11.86 29.61
CA ILE A 633 -5.14 -13.10 30.32
C ILE A 633 -5.99 -13.28 31.58
N VAL A 634 -6.11 -12.26 32.41
CA VAL A 634 -6.93 -12.28 33.64
C VAL A 634 -8.40 -12.51 33.30
N ALA A 635 -8.90 -11.89 32.26
CA ALA A 635 -10.29 -12.08 31.84
C ALA A 635 -10.57 -13.52 31.39
N ILE A 636 -9.69 -14.10 30.56
CA ILE A 636 -9.81 -15.47 30.07
C ILE A 636 -9.68 -16.51 31.22
N SER A 637 -8.87 -16.23 32.24
CA SER A 637 -8.75 -17.11 33.41
C SER A 637 -10.04 -17.21 34.26
N ASN A 638 -10.89 -16.18 34.20
CA ASN A 638 -12.22 -16.17 34.83
C ASN A 638 -13.31 -16.90 34.03
N GLY A 639 -12.95 -17.60 32.98
CA GLY A 639 -13.91 -18.40 32.19
C GLY A 639 -14.96 -17.56 31.47
N ARG A 640 -16.18 -18.08 31.38
CA ARG A 640 -17.27 -17.48 30.57
C ARG A 640 -17.61 -16.04 30.95
N SER A 641 -17.63 -15.73 32.25
CA SER A 641 -17.95 -14.40 32.76
C SER A 641 -16.85 -13.35 32.39
N GLY A 642 -15.63 -13.81 32.13
CA GLY A 642 -14.53 -12.96 31.73
C GLY A 642 -14.45 -12.64 30.23
N TYR A 643 -15.11 -13.41 29.34
CA TYR A 643 -14.99 -13.17 27.89
C TYR A 643 -15.39 -11.78 27.42
N PRO A 644 -16.47 -11.14 27.91
CA PRO A 644 -16.74 -9.76 27.54
C PRO A 644 -15.57 -8.82 27.87
N PHE A 645 -14.96 -8.99 29.04
CA PHE A 645 -13.81 -8.19 29.44
C PHE A 645 -12.57 -8.48 28.60
N ALA A 646 -12.36 -9.73 28.16
CA ALA A 646 -11.28 -10.09 27.25
C ALA A 646 -11.43 -9.40 25.90
N ILE A 647 -12.66 -9.38 25.35
CA ILE A 647 -12.97 -8.69 24.09
C ILE A 647 -12.74 -7.19 24.23
N GLN A 648 -13.26 -6.58 25.30
CA GLN A 648 -13.08 -5.15 25.56
C GLN A 648 -11.59 -4.80 25.68
N SER A 649 -10.83 -5.60 26.42
CA SER A 649 -9.39 -5.37 26.61
C SER A 649 -8.60 -5.52 25.29
N ALA A 650 -9.00 -6.44 24.42
CA ALA A 650 -8.40 -6.61 23.09
C ALA A 650 -8.76 -5.45 22.13
N LEU A 651 -9.86 -4.75 22.34
CA LEU A 651 -10.23 -3.58 21.54
C LEU A 651 -9.43 -2.31 21.88
N TRP A 652 -8.84 -2.20 23.07
CA TRP A 652 -8.07 -1.00 23.45
C TRP A 652 -6.87 -0.73 22.53
N PRO A 653 -6.00 -1.71 22.22
CA PRO A 653 -4.98 -1.53 21.18
C PRO A 653 -5.57 -1.13 19.82
N CYS A 654 -6.70 -1.71 19.44
CA CYS A 654 -7.35 -1.41 18.16
C CYS A 654 -7.78 0.06 18.08
N PHE A 655 -8.40 0.61 19.14
CA PHE A 655 -8.74 2.04 19.20
C PHE A 655 -7.51 2.94 19.10
N LEU A 656 -6.40 2.52 19.70
CA LEU A 656 -5.15 3.26 19.63
C LEU A 656 -4.57 3.24 18.20
N ILE A 657 -4.53 2.06 17.58
CA ILE A 657 -3.93 1.83 16.25
C ILE A 657 -4.71 2.54 15.14
N VAL A 658 -6.03 2.62 15.21
CA VAL A 658 -6.83 3.33 14.18
C VAL A 658 -6.73 4.86 14.32
N GLY A 659 -6.35 5.36 15.49
CA GLY A 659 -6.19 6.79 15.76
C GLY A 659 -7.50 7.50 16.11
N ASP A 660 -7.38 8.71 16.66
CA ASP A 660 -8.47 9.51 17.22
C ASP A 660 -9.57 9.87 16.20
N GLY A 661 -9.20 10.12 14.94
CA GLY A 661 -10.16 10.44 13.88
C GLY A 661 -11.09 9.27 13.55
N GLN A 662 -10.61 8.05 13.66
CA GLN A 662 -11.35 6.84 13.28
C GLN A 662 -11.94 6.08 14.49
N GLN A 663 -11.59 6.44 15.73
CA GLN A 663 -12.16 5.82 16.94
C GLN A 663 -13.70 5.88 16.97
N PRO A 664 -14.36 7.02 16.68
CA PRO A 664 -15.82 7.07 16.62
C PRO A 664 -16.42 6.18 15.54
N ALA A 665 -15.77 6.11 14.36
CA ALA A 665 -16.20 5.23 13.28
C ALA A 665 -16.15 3.77 13.71
N LEU A 666 -15.06 3.34 14.33
CA LEU A 666 -14.90 1.97 14.83
C LEU A 666 -15.96 1.61 15.88
N ILE A 667 -16.30 2.53 16.79
CA ILE A 667 -17.35 2.36 17.79
C ILE A 667 -18.72 2.20 17.13
N LEU A 668 -19.03 3.09 16.17
CA LEU A 668 -20.28 3.03 15.41
C LEU A 668 -20.37 1.71 14.60
N TYR A 669 -19.25 1.26 14.03
CA TYR A 669 -19.16 0.01 13.30
C TYR A 669 -19.45 -1.21 14.19
N ILE A 670 -18.81 -1.30 15.36
CA ILE A 670 -19.08 -2.36 16.34
C ILE A 670 -20.57 -2.35 16.76
N THR A 671 -21.12 -1.16 16.98
CA THR A 671 -22.53 -0.97 17.32
C THR A 671 -23.44 -1.44 16.17
N LEU A 672 -23.11 -1.07 14.93
CA LEU A 672 -23.84 -1.51 13.73
C LEU A 672 -23.87 -3.04 13.62
N ILE A 673 -22.73 -3.73 13.76
CA ILE A 673 -22.67 -5.19 13.73
C ILE A 673 -23.61 -5.77 14.80
N TYR A 674 -23.52 -5.28 16.03
CA TYR A 674 -24.34 -5.78 17.14
C TYR A 674 -25.83 -5.60 16.88
N LEU A 675 -26.28 -4.41 16.42
CA LEU A 675 -27.68 -4.11 16.17
C LEU A 675 -28.20 -4.86 14.92
N ALA A 676 -27.43 -4.89 13.85
CA ALA A 676 -27.81 -5.55 12.60
C ALA A 676 -28.01 -7.07 12.79
N THR A 677 -27.16 -7.72 13.59
CA THR A 677 -27.31 -9.15 13.94
C THR A 677 -28.56 -9.46 14.79
N ARG A 678 -29.25 -8.45 15.33
CA ARG A 678 -30.52 -8.59 16.06
C ARG A 678 -31.75 -8.46 15.17
N ILE A 679 -31.58 -7.86 13.98
CA ILE A 679 -32.66 -7.68 13.00
C ILE A 679 -32.76 -8.90 12.09
N VAL A 680 -31.63 -9.42 11.67
CA VAL A 680 -31.44 -10.38 10.58
C VAL A 680 -31.56 -11.82 11.09
N GLU A 681 -32.21 -12.69 10.34
CA GLU A 681 -32.33 -14.10 10.67
C GLU A 681 -31.02 -14.86 10.45
N LYS A 682 -30.89 -16.05 11.06
CA LYS A 682 -29.63 -16.84 11.04
C LYS A 682 -29.12 -17.18 9.65
N ASP A 683 -30.01 -17.42 8.70
CA ASP A 683 -29.65 -17.81 7.34
C ASP A 683 -29.17 -16.64 6.48
N GLU A 684 -29.52 -15.42 6.84
CA GLU A 684 -29.14 -14.16 6.19
C GLU A 684 -27.80 -13.61 6.74
N LEU A 685 -27.46 -13.97 8.00
CA LEU A 685 -26.25 -13.49 8.68
C LEU A 685 -24.95 -13.66 7.87
N PRO A 686 -24.71 -14.76 7.16
CA PRO A 686 -23.48 -14.90 6.38
C PRO A 686 -23.32 -13.82 5.31
N ALA A 687 -24.37 -13.47 4.59
CA ALA A 687 -24.35 -12.41 3.59
C ALA A 687 -24.14 -11.03 4.23
N LEU A 688 -24.86 -10.75 5.33
CA LEU A 688 -24.72 -9.52 6.07
C LEU A 688 -23.28 -9.34 6.61
N ILE A 689 -22.68 -10.36 7.23
CA ILE A 689 -21.32 -10.30 7.74
C ILE A 689 -20.32 -10.04 6.62
N THR A 690 -20.48 -10.70 5.47
CA THR A 690 -19.60 -10.48 4.31
C THR A 690 -19.67 -9.02 3.82
N LEU A 691 -20.87 -8.45 3.73
CA LEU A 691 -21.06 -7.04 3.36
C LEU A 691 -20.50 -6.10 4.44
N LEU A 692 -20.69 -6.42 5.73
CA LEU A 692 -20.17 -5.62 6.84
C LEU A 692 -18.64 -5.60 6.88
N ILE A 693 -17.96 -6.70 6.54
CA ILE A 693 -16.48 -6.72 6.43
C ILE A 693 -16.02 -5.69 5.39
N THR A 694 -16.62 -5.71 4.21
CA THR A 694 -16.30 -4.75 3.14
C THR A 694 -16.66 -3.32 3.53
N TYR A 695 -17.85 -3.11 4.03
CA TYR A 695 -18.31 -1.79 4.49
C TYR A 695 -17.42 -1.22 5.59
N GLY A 696 -17.04 -2.04 6.57
CA GLY A 696 -16.19 -1.64 7.69
C GLY A 696 -14.80 -1.21 7.25
N PHE A 697 -14.24 -1.80 6.19
CA PHE A 697 -12.98 -1.39 5.60
C PHE A 697 -13.04 0.09 5.16
N TYR A 698 -14.06 0.48 4.42
CA TYR A 698 -14.25 1.87 4.00
C TYR A 698 -14.65 2.79 5.17
N PHE A 699 -15.54 2.32 6.05
CA PHE A 699 -16.05 3.10 7.17
C PHE A 699 -14.96 3.47 8.19
N THR A 700 -13.92 2.65 8.31
CA THR A 700 -12.76 2.94 9.15
C THR A 700 -11.66 3.72 8.42
N GLY A 701 -11.99 4.36 7.29
CA GLY A 701 -11.12 5.30 6.59
C GLY A 701 -10.08 4.66 5.67
N HIS A 702 -10.33 3.43 5.20
CA HIS A 702 -9.45 2.76 4.23
C HIS A 702 -10.03 2.83 2.82
N SER A 703 -9.18 2.76 1.83
CA SER A 703 -9.55 2.59 0.43
C SER A 703 -8.61 1.56 -0.22
N PRO A 704 -9.04 0.83 -1.26
CA PRO A 704 -8.19 -0.13 -1.94
C PRO A 704 -7.23 0.59 -2.91
N ALA A 705 -6.39 1.46 -2.38
CA ALA A 705 -5.30 2.15 -3.08
C ALA A 705 -4.01 1.97 -2.26
N ILE A 706 -2.87 1.82 -2.92
CA ILE A 706 -1.58 1.59 -2.26
C ILE A 706 -1.20 2.81 -1.44
N SER A 707 -1.47 4.01 -1.96
CA SER A 707 -1.30 5.29 -1.27
C SER A 707 -2.12 5.43 0.03
N SER A 708 -3.15 4.60 0.22
CA SER A 708 -4.00 4.64 1.42
C SER A 708 -3.53 3.74 2.57
N ILE A 709 -2.40 3.03 2.42
CA ILE A 709 -1.86 2.17 3.47
C ILE A 709 -1.51 3.04 4.70
N PRO A 710 -2.03 2.72 5.89
CA PRO A 710 -1.85 3.56 7.08
C PRO A 710 -0.46 3.36 7.71
N TRP A 711 0.60 3.83 7.06
CA TRP A 711 2.00 3.67 7.49
C TRP A 711 2.27 4.23 8.88
N HIS A 712 1.57 5.29 9.29
CA HIS A 712 1.67 5.86 10.65
C HIS A 712 1.40 4.81 11.75
N ALA A 713 0.61 3.77 11.45
CA ALA A 713 0.32 2.69 12.41
C ALA A 713 1.57 1.88 12.77
N ALA A 714 2.58 1.82 11.87
CA ALA A 714 3.83 1.10 12.08
C ALA A 714 4.63 1.60 13.30
N PHE A 715 4.43 2.87 13.67
CA PHE A 715 5.23 3.55 14.72
C PHE A 715 4.49 3.69 16.05
N ILE A 716 3.28 3.18 16.17
CA ILE A 716 2.49 3.31 17.40
C ILE A 716 3.08 2.41 18.50
N GLY A 717 3.79 3.02 19.44
CA GLY A 717 4.46 2.36 20.57
C GLY A 717 5.85 1.80 20.26
N ILE A 718 6.39 2.09 19.07
CA ILE A 718 7.72 1.67 18.64
C ILE A 718 8.55 2.93 18.39
N SER A 719 9.76 3.01 18.97
CA SER A 719 10.70 4.07 18.62
C SER A 719 11.36 3.78 17.28
N GLY A 720 11.59 4.82 16.45
CA GLY A 720 12.14 4.70 15.12
C GLY A 720 13.48 3.95 15.00
N ASN A 721 14.24 3.83 16.10
CA ASN A 721 15.53 3.12 16.16
C ASN A 721 15.42 1.61 16.48
N SER A 722 14.24 1.03 16.41
CA SER A 722 14.05 -0.37 16.80
C SER A 722 14.08 -1.32 15.60
N ASN A 723 14.77 -2.46 15.74
CA ASN A 723 14.81 -3.56 14.76
C ASN A 723 13.48 -4.35 14.69
N PHE A 724 12.35 -3.82 15.18
CA PHE A 724 11.07 -4.53 15.25
C PHE A 724 10.22 -4.41 13.96
N ARG A 725 10.84 -4.58 12.78
CA ARG A 725 10.15 -4.48 11.48
C ARG A 725 8.90 -5.37 11.39
N LEU A 726 8.98 -6.61 11.89
CA LEU A 726 7.85 -7.54 11.90
C LEU A 726 6.66 -7.00 12.73
N LEU A 727 6.94 -6.38 13.89
CA LEU A 727 5.90 -5.80 14.74
C LEU A 727 5.27 -4.58 14.08
N SER A 728 6.07 -3.72 13.45
CA SER A 728 5.59 -2.57 12.66
C SER A 728 4.65 -3.01 11.55
N GLY A 729 5.03 -4.01 10.77
CA GLY A 729 4.17 -4.60 9.74
C GLY A 729 2.87 -5.18 10.31
N LEU A 730 2.93 -5.85 11.48
CA LEU A 730 1.74 -6.38 12.15
C LEU A 730 0.77 -5.26 12.58
N LEU A 731 1.27 -4.12 13.07
CA LEU A 731 0.43 -2.99 13.46
C LEU A 731 -0.31 -2.39 12.25
N VAL A 732 0.38 -2.21 11.12
CA VAL A 732 -0.24 -1.79 9.86
C VAL A 732 -1.31 -2.79 9.43
N MET A 733 -1.01 -4.10 9.48
CA MET A 733 -1.97 -5.15 9.12
C MET A 733 -3.19 -5.18 10.03
N ILE A 734 -3.04 -4.91 11.34
CA ILE A 734 -4.17 -4.81 12.29
C ILE A 734 -5.03 -3.60 11.94
N ASN A 735 -4.43 -2.43 11.67
CA ASN A 735 -5.17 -1.24 11.29
C ASN A 735 -5.98 -1.50 10.01
N LEU A 736 -5.30 -1.93 8.96
CA LEU A 736 -5.90 -2.16 7.64
C LEU A 736 -7.06 -3.18 7.66
N ASN A 737 -6.95 -4.23 8.49
CA ASN A 737 -7.90 -5.33 8.50
C ASN A 737 -8.83 -5.32 9.72
N ILE A 738 -8.94 -4.20 10.42
CA ILE A 738 -9.71 -4.09 11.67
C ILE A 738 -11.16 -4.56 11.51
N SER A 739 -11.79 -4.29 10.37
CA SER A 739 -13.15 -4.70 10.06
C SER A 739 -13.31 -6.23 10.00
N ALA A 740 -12.36 -6.92 9.33
CA ALA A 740 -12.35 -8.37 9.24
C ALA A 740 -12.08 -9.03 10.61
N LEU A 741 -11.14 -8.46 11.40
CA LEU A 741 -10.79 -8.96 12.73
C LEU A 741 -12.01 -8.92 13.68
N ILE A 742 -12.75 -7.81 13.67
CA ILE A 742 -13.96 -7.63 14.48
C ILE A 742 -15.07 -8.58 14.01
N CYS A 743 -15.37 -8.64 12.71
CA CYS A 743 -16.40 -9.55 12.19
C CYS A 743 -16.07 -11.02 12.42
N ALA A 744 -14.79 -11.43 12.27
CA ALA A 744 -14.35 -12.79 12.60
C ALA A 744 -14.61 -13.12 14.06
N THR A 745 -14.25 -12.22 14.97
CA THR A 745 -14.49 -12.36 16.41
C THR A 745 -15.98 -12.49 16.70
N PHE A 746 -16.81 -11.61 16.16
CA PHE A 746 -18.28 -11.70 16.32
C PHE A 746 -18.85 -13.00 15.76
N THR A 747 -18.37 -13.46 14.60
CA THR A 747 -18.81 -14.71 13.95
C THR A 747 -18.57 -15.92 14.86
N VAL A 748 -17.40 -15.99 15.50
CA VAL A 748 -17.07 -17.08 16.42
C VAL A 748 -17.85 -16.98 17.72
N LEU A 749 -17.96 -15.80 18.30
CA LEU A 749 -18.60 -15.58 19.60
C LEU A 749 -20.11 -15.79 19.57
N LEU A 750 -20.78 -15.34 18.53
CA LEU A 750 -22.23 -15.55 18.38
C LEU A 750 -22.55 -17.04 18.15
N GLY A 751 -21.67 -17.82 17.53
CA GLY A 751 -21.83 -19.26 17.31
C GLY A 751 -23.06 -19.67 16.48
N THR A 752 -23.88 -18.70 16.09
CA THR A 752 -25.12 -18.88 15.30
C THR A 752 -24.86 -18.70 13.80
N ILE A 753 -23.74 -18.07 13.45
CA ILE A 753 -23.37 -17.73 12.09
C ILE A 753 -22.66 -18.93 11.44
N SER A 754 -23.09 -19.30 10.25
CA SER A 754 -22.43 -20.36 9.48
C SER A 754 -21.09 -19.86 8.92
N ILE A 755 -20.00 -20.13 9.64
CA ILE A 755 -18.61 -19.80 9.21
C ILE A 755 -18.38 -20.29 7.78
N ARG A 756 -18.83 -21.49 7.44
CA ARG A 756 -18.68 -22.07 6.11
C ARG A 756 -19.33 -21.19 5.02
N ARG A 757 -20.54 -20.67 5.25
CA ARG A 757 -21.23 -19.79 4.27
C ARG A 757 -20.52 -18.44 4.15
N VAL A 758 -20.02 -17.88 5.25
CA VAL A 758 -19.23 -16.63 5.22
C VAL A 758 -17.95 -16.84 4.40
N LEU A 759 -17.21 -17.93 4.67
CA LEU A 759 -15.99 -18.25 3.91
C LEU A 759 -16.30 -18.46 2.42
N ALA A 760 -17.42 -19.09 2.07
CA ALA A 760 -17.80 -19.26 0.67
C ALA A 760 -18.09 -17.93 -0.02
N LEU A 761 -18.79 -16.99 0.63
CA LEU A 761 -19.09 -15.67 0.08
C LEU A 761 -17.85 -14.80 -0.03
N MET A 762 -16.95 -14.84 0.94
CA MET A 762 -15.66 -14.14 0.86
C MET A 762 -14.76 -14.74 -0.23
N ALA A 763 -14.76 -16.07 -0.39
CA ALA A 763 -14.03 -16.74 -1.48
C ALA A 763 -14.61 -16.36 -2.86
N ILE A 764 -15.93 -16.17 -2.98
CA ILE A 764 -16.56 -15.67 -4.21
C ILE A 764 -16.07 -14.26 -4.51
N ARG A 765 -16.03 -13.37 -3.52
CA ARG A 765 -15.50 -12.02 -3.70
C ARG A 765 -14.04 -12.02 -4.11
N SER A 766 -13.22 -12.83 -3.42
CA SER A 766 -11.81 -13.05 -3.76
C SER A 766 -11.66 -13.56 -5.20
N LEU A 767 -12.44 -14.56 -5.62
CA LEU A 767 -12.43 -15.08 -7.00
C LEU A 767 -12.71 -13.97 -8.02
N PHE A 768 -13.74 -13.16 -7.80
CA PHE A 768 -14.09 -12.11 -8.76
C PHE A 768 -13.07 -10.97 -8.77
N SER A 769 -12.41 -10.65 -7.65
CA SER A 769 -11.29 -9.71 -7.63
C SER A 769 -10.07 -10.25 -8.38
N CYS A 770 -9.73 -11.54 -8.20
CA CYS A 770 -8.67 -12.22 -8.94
C CYS A 770 -8.99 -12.26 -10.45
N PHE A 771 -10.23 -12.57 -10.80
CA PHE A 771 -10.69 -12.61 -12.18
C PHE A 771 -10.66 -11.22 -12.83
N ALA A 772 -11.14 -10.18 -12.13
CA ALA A 772 -11.11 -8.80 -12.61
C ALA A 772 -9.66 -8.35 -12.86
N ALA A 773 -8.75 -8.58 -11.90
CA ALA A 773 -7.33 -8.28 -12.07
C ALA A 773 -6.72 -9.07 -13.24
N SER A 774 -7.09 -10.33 -13.42
CA SER A 774 -6.60 -11.19 -14.53
C SER A 774 -7.05 -10.69 -15.89
N VAL A 775 -8.33 -10.32 -16.04
CA VAL A 775 -8.90 -9.82 -17.30
C VAL A 775 -8.32 -8.45 -17.63
N HIS A 776 -8.22 -7.58 -16.65
CA HIS A 776 -7.74 -6.21 -16.82
C HIS A 776 -6.21 -6.06 -16.66
N ARG A 777 -5.43 -7.15 -16.57
CA ARG A 777 -3.99 -7.12 -16.28
C ARG A 777 -3.16 -6.29 -17.26
N ARG A 778 -3.66 -6.02 -18.45
CA ARG A 778 -3.03 -5.16 -19.48
C ARG A 778 -3.76 -3.83 -19.68
N HIS A 779 -4.77 -3.55 -18.85
CA HIS A 779 -5.50 -2.30 -18.92
C HIS A 779 -4.74 -1.20 -18.18
N LEU A 780 -4.81 0.05 -18.65
CA LEU A 780 -4.16 1.21 -18.04
C LEU A 780 -4.47 1.37 -16.54
N MET A 781 -5.70 1.04 -16.14
CA MET A 781 -6.16 1.17 -14.75
C MET A 781 -5.86 -0.05 -13.87
N VAL A 782 -5.05 -1.02 -14.34
CA VAL A 782 -4.79 -2.24 -13.55
C VAL A 782 -4.12 -1.90 -12.23
N TRP A 783 -3.07 -1.10 -12.24
CA TRP A 783 -2.28 -0.76 -11.07
C TRP A 783 -2.97 0.24 -10.14
N LYS A 784 -3.86 1.07 -10.68
CA LYS A 784 -4.61 2.07 -9.93
C LYS A 784 -5.84 1.48 -9.23
N ILE A 785 -6.55 0.56 -9.89
CA ILE A 785 -7.87 0.09 -9.44
C ILE A 785 -7.88 -1.41 -9.17
N PHE A 786 -7.55 -2.26 -10.17
CA PHE A 786 -7.81 -3.69 -10.09
C PHE A 786 -6.79 -4.48 -9.27
N ALA A 787 -5.49 -4.18 -9.40
CA ALA A 787 -4.45 -4.85 -8.63
C ALA A 787 -4.49 -4.48 -7.15
N PRO A 788 -4.61 -3.20 -6.75
CA PRO A 788 -4.82 -2.85 -5.35
C PRO A 788 -6.09 -3.50 -4.79
N LYS A 789 -7.21 -3.45 -5.51
CA LYS A 789 -8.44 -4.12 -5.08
C LYS A 789 -8.24 -5.62 -4.84
N PHE A 790 -7.58 -6.31 -5.76
CA PHE A 790 -7.22 -7.72 -5.62
C PHE A 790 -6.40 -7.97 -4.34
N ILE A 791 -5.37 -7.18 -4.10
CA ILE A 791 -4.49 -7.33 -2.94
C ILE A 791 -5.26 -7.12 -1.64
N PHE A 792 -5.95 -5.98 -1.49
CA PHE A 792 -6.67 -5.63 -0.26
C PHE A 792 -7.80 -6.62 0.04
N GLU A 793 -8.55 -7.08 -0.97
CA GLU A 793 -9.62 -8.07 -0.80
C GLU A 793 -9.07 -9.41 -0.28
N ASN A 794 -7.95 -9.88 -0.83
CA ASN A 794 -7.34 -11.15 -0.41
C ASN A 794 -6.67 -11.04 0.97
N VAL A 795 -5.99 -9.94 1.26
CA VAL A 795 -5.41 -9.69 2.59
C VAL A 795 -6.50 -9.65 3.66
N LEU A 796 -7.63 -9.01 3.37
CA LEU A 796 -8.79 -8.95 4.25
C LEU A 796 -9.37 -10.37 4.49
N PHE A 797 -9.46 -11.18 3.43
CA PHE A 797 -9.95 -12.57 3.52
C PHE A 797 -9.00 -13.47 4.33
N ILE A 798 -7.70 -13.40 4.09
CA ILE A 798 -6.66 -14.16 4.82
C ILE A 798 -6.68 -13.78 6.31
N SER A 799 -6.79 -12.48 6.61
CA SER A 799 -6.90 -11.98 7.99
C SER A 799 -8.13 -12.53 8.70
N PHE A 800 -9.27 -12.56 8.02
CA PHE A 800 -10.51 -13.16 8.54
C PHE A 800 -10.33 -14.65 8.85
N ILE A 801 -9.78 -15.44 7.92
CA ILE A 801 -9.50 -16.88 8.11
C ILE A 801 -8.57 -17.08 9.31
N THR A 802 -7.49 -16.31 9.39
CA THR A 802 -6.49 -16.44 10.47
C THR A 802 -7.13 -16.25 11.84
N VAL A 803 -7.97 -15.23 12.02
CA VAL A 803 -8.66 -14.99 13.29
C VAL A 803 -9.68 -16.10 13.61
N ILE A 804 -10.42 -16.57 12.62
CA ILE A 804 -11.35 -17.72 12.81
C ILE A 804 -10.58 -18.96 13.28
N LEU A 805 -9.44 -19.27 12.68
CA LEU A 805 -8.61 -20.43 13.05
C LEU A 805 -8.06 -20.27 14.47
N LEU A 806 -7.43 -19.13 14.78
CA LEU A 806 -6.85 -18.86 16.10
C LEU A 806 -7.91 -18.91 17.20
N THR A 807 -9.04 -18.24 17.00
CA THR A 807 -10.13 -18.24 18.01
C THR A 807 -10.74 -19.61 18.17
N THR A 808 -10.91 -20.39 17.11
CA THR A 808 -11.41 -21.76 17.16
C THR A 808 -10.47 -22.69 17.93
N ILE A 809 -9.14 -22.57 17.72
CA ILE A 809 -8.11 -23.35 18.44
C ILE A 809 -8.15 -23.03 19.93
N VAL A 810 -8.19 -21.74 20.29
CA VAL A 810 -8.24 -21.29 21.69
C VAL A 810 -9.50 -21.79 22.41
N LEU A 811 -10.64 -21.74 21.74
CA LEU A 811 -11.93 -22.15 22.32
C LEU A 811 -12.05 -23.68 22.44
N ARG A 812 -11.53 -24.46 21.47
CA ARG A 812 -11.52 -25.95 21.53
C ARG A 812 -10.68 -26.48 22.69
N ARG A 813 -9.50 -25.88 22.96
CA ARG A 813 -8.63 -26.31 24.08
C ARG A 813 -9.30 -26.22 25.46
N LYS A 814 -10.37 -25.44 25.62
CA LYS A 814 -11.07 -25.24 26.90
C LYS A 814 -12.44 -25.93 26.99
N ASN A 815 -12.72 -26.98 26.19
CA ASN A 815 -14.03 -27.68 26.16
C ASN A 815 -15.23 -26.71 26.09
N PHE A 816 -15.10 -25.70 25.23
CA PHE A 816 -16.06 -24.64 25.09
C PHE A 816 -17.32 -25.16 24.36
N LYS A 817 -18.35 -25.54 25.12
CA LYS A 817 -19.72 -25.63 24.59
C LYS A 817 -20.23 -24.20 24.43
N LEU A 818 -20.22 -23.70 23.19
CA LEU A 818 -20.92 -22.46 22.84
C LEU A 818 -22.30 -22.43 23.48
N VAL A 819 -22.58 -21.36 24.19
CA VAL A 819 -23.91 -21.13 24.79
C VAL A 819 -24.93 -21.29 23.67
N LYS A 820 -25.79 -22.33 23.76
CA LYS A 820 -27.05 -22.24 23.07
C LYS A 820 -27.63 -20.91 23.50
N PRO A 821 -28.11 -20.07 22.56
CA PRO A 821 -28.84 -18.89 22.97
C PRO A 821 -30.05 -19.39 23.78
N GLU A 822 -29.89 -19.44 25.09
CA GLU A 822 -31.04 -19.40 25.95
C GLU A 822 -31.78 -18.18 25.47
N LYS A 823 -33.07 -18.37 25.15
CA LYS A 823 -33.98 -17.29 24.90
C LYS A 823 -33.74 -16.27 26.00
N TYR A 824 -33.02 -15.23 25.71
CA TYR A 824 -32.98 -14.01 26.51
C TYR A 824 -34.35 -13.35 26.31
N ASN A 825 -35.37 -13.97 26.85
CA ASN A 825 -36.62 -13.37 27.24
C ASN A 825 -36.37 -12.57 28.52
N ALA A 826 -35.35 -11.75 28.53
CA ALA A 826 -35.06 -10.88 29.67
C ALA A 826 -35.79 -9.55 29.50
N PHE A 827 -37.07 -9.59 29.21
CA PHE A 827 -38.08 -8.56 29.41
C PHE A 827 -39.44 -9.24 29.10
N ASP A 828 -39.71 -10.34 29.81
CA ASP A 828 -41.08 -10.80 29.92
C ASP A 828 -41.83 -9.83 30.85
N ASP A 829 -42.93 -9.33 30.35
CA ASP A 829 -43.92 -8.52 31.03
C ASP A 829 -44.54 -9.16 32.30
N GLU A 830 -43.98 -10.25 32.82
CA GLU A 830 -44.47 -10.90 34.02
C GLU A 830 -44.18 -10.13 35.32
N ASP A 831 -43.14 -9.29 35.36
CA ASP A 831 -42.86 -8.52 36.59
C ASP A 831 -43.71 -7.24 36.74
N ILE A 832 -44.38 -6.78 35.70
CA ILE A 832 -45.32 -5.65 35.79
C ILE A 832 -46.70 -6.15 36.24
N ASN A 833 -47.06 -7.39 35.95
CA ASN A 833 -48.36 -7.97 36.36
C ASN A 833 -48.35 -8.59 37.77
N LYS A 834 -47.21 -8.93 38.33
CA LYS A 834 -47.13 -9.39 39.75
C LYS A 834 -47.22 -8.26 40.78
N LYS A 835 -46.91 -7.01 40.42
CA LYS A 835 -47.14 -5.83 41.31
C LYS A 835 -48.56 -5.26 41.31
N LYS A 836 -49.43 -5.75 40.44
CA LYS A 836 -50.84 -5.30 40.39
C LYS A 836 -51.86 -6.27 41.04
N LYS A 837 -51.42 -7.35 41.66
CA LYS A 837 -52.25 -8.36 42.26
C LYS A 837 -52.07 -8.59 43.77
N ASN A 838 -51.61 -7.61 44.52
CA ASN A 838 -51.78 -7.62 45.97
C ASN A 838 -52.28 -6.23 46.44
N PRO A 839 -53.58 -6.04 46.63
CA PRO A 839 -54.15 -5.03 47.52
C PRO A 839 -54.43 -5.63 48.89
N ALA A 840 -53.55 -5.38 49.85
CA ALA A 840 -53.91 -5.26 51.25
C ALA A 840 -52.72 -4.72 52.04
#